data_49f24f412a3730cd66085f08b5bc52d6
#
_entry.id   49f24f412a3730cd66085f08b5bc52d6
#
_cell.length_a   1.000
_cell.length_b   1.000
_cell.length_c   1.000
_cell.angle_alpha   90.00
_cell.angle_beta   90.00
_cell.angle_gamma   90.00
#
_symmetry.space_group_name_H-M   'P 1'
#
loop_
_entity.id
_entity.type
_entity.pdbx_description
1 polymer ?
#
loop_
_entity_poly.entity_id
_entity_poly.type
_entity_poly.pdbx_seq_one_letter_code
_entity_poly.pdbx_strand_id
1 'polypeptide(L)'
;MKKYIINVFVAFIILFANEMYSQSNNDTIVRVNLEEVIISTPFKESVKNNVLKVDKLNLNDLKIINAKSFSYSLLKIPGVSIISSGPGISKPSIRGLAGNRIVTYTQFSRLENQQWGDEHDLQADAFGIQSIEVIKGPMSVIYGGDAMGGVIYLTPDDYVYDDLQVEIGSYYNANYSGFTNNLGIKGSAGDFGYIIQGSYIDNGNYETPDGEVENTFTENTELNFGIGYKSDNFISDLRFNYSESNIGVPHADEHDEHGDDHDEDHDEDHDDDHDEDHDEDHDEDHDEHEEEAAYQDLSHMKIALKNRIFLGKSELEITLAHTINDRAEFGGHHDEEHGDHDEDHDEDHDDDHDDDHDEDHDEDHEEDHEGEAELDMELTTTTVDLKYLFPKNGKSEFVIGSNLMFQENLNFGHEVLVPDSKKNDFGLYSISHIHGKVWDVMIGLRADFRNVTAEGFDENYSSLTGSFGLKGNLGNGIMRINFASGYRAPNLHELFSDGVHHGTLRYEVGDKDLSVEKNIQTDFSITTYSENSQFDFALFYNGFNDYIYLNPTSRTEDDYQVYEYIQKDASLFGGEISYSRESEIDWLSYESSLEFITGYTTDKEYLPFLSPITFNHSFNLDFDKSSFEISALFKGKKQKIPTYETQTDSYFLMNISGSHDFNFLNKTLTLGWSVNNLFDKEYFDHLSRFKNMGIHEMGRNISVGLKYIF
;
A
#
# COMPACT_ATOMS: atom_id res chain seq x y z
N MET A 1 23.34 -9.83 23.70
CA MET A 1 21.97 -9.50 23.25
C MET A 1 20.89 -9.79 24.31
N LYS A 2 20.66 -11.03 24.80
CA LYS A 2 19.62 -11.30 25.82
C LYS A 2 19.70 -10.41 27.09
N LYS A 3 20.89 -10.04 27.57
CA LYS A 3 21.05 -9.17 28.73
C LYS A 3 20.65 -7.70 28.49
N TYR A 4 20.80 -7.20 27.26
CA TYR A 4 20.43 -5.82 26.92
C TYR A 4 18.90 -5.70 26.74
N ILE A 5 18.24 -6.70 26.15
CA ILE A 5 16.78 -6.74 26.01
C ILE A 5 16.11 -6.80 27.39
N ILE A 6 16.64 -7.59 28.32
CA ILE A 6 16.13 -7.67 29.70
C ILE A 6 16.34 -6.32 30.43
N ASN A 7 17.47 -5.66 30.24
CA ASN A 7 17.72 -4.36 30.87
C ASN A 7 16.85 -3.24 30.30
N VAL A 8 16.53 -3.26 28.99
CA VAL A 8 15.58 -2.33 28.37
C VAL A 8 14.16 -2.61 28.88
N PHE A 9 13.78 -3.87 29.00
CA PHE A 9 12.48 -4.27 29.55
C PHE A 9 12.34 -3.93 31.05
N VAL A 10 13.40 -4.10 31.83
CA VAL A 10 13.45 -3.71 33.25
C VAL A 10 13.46 -2.19 33.40
N ALA A 11 14.18 -1.45 32.58
CA ALA A 11 14.13 0.02 32.55
C ALA A 11 12.74 0.52 32.18
N PHE A 12 12.08 -0.12 31.25
CA PHE A 12 10.69 0.14 30.86
C PHE A 12 9.71 -0.09 32.03
N ILE A 13 9.85 -1.20 32.76
CA ILE A 13 9.04 -1.50 33.95
C ILE A 13 9.33 -0.51 35.11
N ILE A 14 10.59 -0.10 35.32
CA ILE A 14 10.98 0.85 36.37
C ILE A 14 10.45 2.26 36.07
N LEU A 15 10.38 2.69 34.81
CA LEU A 15 9.76 3.96 34.42
C LEU A 15 8.25 3.96 34.70
N PHE A 16 7.58 2.82 34.57
CA PHE A 16 6.15 2.69 34.87
C PHE A 16 5.82 2.61 36.37
N ALA A 17 6.74 2.15 37.22
CA ALA A 17 6.45 1.89 38.63
C ALA A 17 6.45 3.14 39.52
N ASN A 18 7.02 4.26 39.08
CA ASN A 18 7.23 5.43 39.92
C ASN A 18 6.19 6.54 39.84
N GLU A 19 5.15 6.43 38.99
CA GLU A 19 4.27 7.59 38.76
C GLU A 19 2.76 7.36 38.98
N MET A 20 2.40 6.51 39.95
CA MET A 20 0.98 6.36 40.32
C MET A 20 0.38 7.48 41.18
N TYR A 21 1.11 8.54 41.48
CA TYR A 21 0.64 9.64 42.33
C TYR A 21 1.03 11.01 41.77
N SER A 22 0.13 11.70 41.07
CA SER A 22 -0.06 13.17 41.15
C SER A 22 -1.29 13.60 40.34
N GLN A 23 -2.17 14.36 40.95
CA GLN A 23 -3.30 15.04 40.29
C GLN A 23 -2.96 16.53 40.11
N SER A 24 -3.11 17.07 38.93
CA SER A 24 -3.21 18.50 38.68
C SER A 24 -4.01 18.78 37.42
N ASN A 25 -4.96 19.68 37.53
CA ASN A 25 -5.89 20.09 36.46
C ASN A 25 -5.21 21.07 35.50
N ASN A 26 -5.08 20.72 34.23
CA ASN A 26 -5.03 21.67 33.11
C ASN A 26 -5.48 20.95 31.83
N ASP A 27 -6.37 21.58 31.08
CA ASP A 27 -6.88 21.09 29.81
C ASP A 27 -5.74 21.09 28.76
N THR A 28 -5.15 19.94 28.53
CA THR A 28 -4.16 19.71 27.47
C THR A 28 -4.66 18.66 26.50
N ILE A 29 -4.40 18.87 25.22
CA ILE A 29 -4.96 18.09 24.09
C ILE A 29 -4.21 16.76 24.00
N VAL A 30 -4.84 15.67 24.39
CA VAL A 30 -4.35 14.32 24.09
C VAL A 30 -4.48 14.08 22.57
N ARG A 31 -3.43 13.68 21.91
CA ARG A 31 -3.38 13.50 20.44
C ARG A 31 -4.41 12.50 19.89
N VAL A 32 -4.86 11.52 20.65
CA VAL A 32 -6.02 10.72 20.29
C VAL A 32 -7.26 11.39 20.86
N ASN A 33 -7.92 12.18 20.05
CA ASN A 33 -9.19 12.78 20.43
C ASN A 33 -10.28 11.71 20.54
N LEU A 34 -10.49 11.19 21.75
CA LEU A 34 -11.48 10.14 22.02
C LEU A 34 -12.92 10.55 21.67
N GLU A 35 -13.20 11.84 21.55
CA GLU A 35 -14.49 12.38 21.13
C GLU A 35 -14.55 12.56 19.60
N GLU A 36 -13.45 12.30 18.87
CA GLU A 36 -13.41 12.40 17.43
C GLU A 36 -14.33 11.37 16.77
N VAL A 37 -15.12 11.82 15.81
CA VAL A 37 -16.10 10.98 15.14
C VAL A 37 -15.42 10.11 14.08
N ILE A 38 -15.76 8.82 14.07
CA ILE A 38 -15.35 7.84 13.08
C ILE A 38 -16.41 7.77 11.98
N ILE A 39 -15.98 7.84 10.73
CA ILE A 39 -16.86 7.85 9.55
C ILE A 39 -16.97 6.46 8.94
N SER A 40 -15.90 5.68 9.02
CA SER A 40 -15.80 4.34 8.42
C SER A 40 -16.65 3.27 9.11
N THR A 41 -17.23 3.53 10.27
CA THR A 41 -18.10 2.57 10.95
C THR A 41 -19.58 2.79 10.61
N PRO A 42 -20.45 1.77 10.79
CA PRO A 42 -21.87 1.86 10.43
C PRO A 42 -22.61 3.01 11.11
N PHE A 43 -22.23 3.25 12.36
CA PHE A 43 -22.76 4.32 13.19
C PHE A 43 -21.66 5.36 13.40
N LYS A 44 -21.95 6.61 13.11
CA LYS A 44 -21.01 7.74 13.27
C LYS A 44 -20.85 8.05 14.76
N GLU A 45 -19.96 7.33 15.40
CA GLU A 45 -19.68 7.42 16.84
C GLU A 45 -18.23 7.88 17.07
N SER A 46 -17.98 8.43 18.25
CA SER A 46 -16.62 8.77 18.64
C SER A 46 -15.78 7.50 18.86
N VAL A 47 -14.44 7.62 18.74
CA VAL A 47 -13.47 6.55 19.02
C VAL A 47 -13.80 5.83 20.33
N LYS A 48 -14.14 6.59 21.37
CA LYS A 48 -14.51 6.09 22.71
C LYS A 48 -15.78 5.25 22.70
N ASN A 49 -16.77 5.65 21.93
CA ASN A 49 -18.09 5.01 21.93
C ASN A 49 -18.18 3.83 20.97
N ASN A 50 -17.29 3.74 20.02
CA ASN A 50 -17.28 2.68 19.03
C ASN A 50 -16.91 1.31 19.64
N VAL A 51 -17.66 0.28 19.26
CA VAL A 51 -17.40 -1.12 19.67
C VAL A 51 -16.15 -1.67 18.97
N LEU A 52 -15.89 -1.21 17.75
CA LEU A 52 -14.68 -1.55 17.00
C LEU A 52 -13.52 -0.64 17.43
N LYS A 53 -12.31 -1.17 17.46
CA LYS A 53 -11.11 -0.35 17.58
C LYS A 53 -10.78 0.22 16.20
N VAL A 54 -10.81 1.53 16.07
CA VAL A 54 -10.43 2.26 14.87
C VAL A 54 -9.26 3.17 15.24
N ASP A 55 -8.19 3.07 14.47
CA ASP A 55 -7.07 3.99 14.57
C ASP A 55 -7.25 5.09 13.52
N LYS A 56 -7.14 6.34 13.92
CA LYS A 56 -7.34 7.50 13.05
C LYS A 56 -6.08 8.37 13.02
N LEU A 57 -5.69 8.77 11.83
CA LEU A 57 -4.58 9.67 11.57
C LEU A 57 -5.09 10.88 10.81
N ASN A 58 -4.97 12.07 11.39
CA ASN A 58 -5.29 13.33 10.72
C ASN A 58 -4.08 13.80 9.92
N LEU A 59 -4.21 13.92 8.61
CA LEU A 59 -3.10 14.34 7.76
C LEU A 59 -2.74 15.82 7.95
N ASN A 60 -3.69 16.64 8.40
CA ASN A 60 -3.40 18.03 8.76
C ASN A 60 -2.45 18.17 9.96
N ASP A 61 -2.37 17.15 10.83
CA ASP A 61 -1.44 17.12 11.97
C ASP A 61 -0.04 16.73 11.50
N LEU A 62 0.09 16.09 10.33
CA LEU A 62 1.35 15.85 9.66
C LEU A 62 1.78 17.13 8.93
N LYS A 63 2.37 18.08 9.67
CA LYS A 63 2.76 19.41 9.14
C LYS A 63 3.73 19.34 7.96
N ILE A 64 4.36 18.18 7.78
CA ILE A 64 5.26 17.89 6.66
C ILE A 64 4.95 16.47 6.19
N ILE A 65 4.49 16.33 4.96
CA ILE A 65 4.34 15.02 4.32
C ILE A 65 5.70 14.64 3.74
N ASN A 66 6.47 13.90 4.53
CA ASN A 66 7.81 13.40 4.15
C ASN A 66 7.81 11.89 3.90
N ALA A 67 6.67 11.34 3.57
CA ALA A 67 6.61 9.92 3.25
C ALA A 67 7.17 9.69 1.83
N LYS A 68 7.92 8.61 1.66
CA LYS A 68 8.36 8.11 0.34
C LYS A 68 7.16 7.96 -0.61
N SER A 69 6.04 7.48 -0.09
CA SER A 69 4.71 7.51 -0.70
C SER A 69 3.66 7.72 0.41
N PHE A 70 2.41 7.94 0.02
CA PHE A 70 1.27 8.04 0.94
C PHE A 70 1.20 6.86 1.92
N SER A 71 1.41 5.64 1.43
CA SER A 71 1.34 4.40 2.22
C SER A 71 2.27 4.42 3.43
N TYR A 72 3.45 5.04 3.33
CA TYR A 72 4.39 5.15 4.46
C TYR A 72 3.85 5.99 5.63
N SER A 73 2.89 6.88 5.40
CA SER A 73 2.20 7.60 6.49
C SER A 73 1.45 6.64 7.43
N LEU A 74 1.01 5.50 6.90
CA LEU A 74 0.30 4.46 7.67
C LEU A 74 1.20 3.73 8.68
N LEU A 75 2.53 3.77 8.53
CA LEU A 75 3.49 3.18 9.48
C LEU A 75 3.44 3.81 10.88
N LYS A 76 2.80 4.98 11.02
CA LYS A 76 2.51 5.57 12.36
C LYS A 76 1.42 4.81 13.12
N ILE A 77 0.67 3.92 12.45
CA ILE A 77 -0.40 3.12 13.04
C ILE A 77 0.16 1.75 13.42
N PRO A 78 0.22 1.36 14.71
CA PRO A 78 0.72 0.06 15.13
C PRO A 78 -0.02 -1.09 14.44
N GLY A 79 0.66 -2.14 14.02
CA GLY A 79 0.08 -3.28 13.30
C GLY A 79 -0.15 -3.05 11.81
N VAL A 80 0.28 -1.89 11.29
CA VAL A 80 0.35 -1.62 9.86
C VAL A 80 1.82 -1.64 9.43
N SER A 81 2.10 -2.35 8.38
CA SER A 81 3.41 -2.42 7.70
C SER A 81 3.22 -2.21 6.20
N ILE A 82 4.32 -2.01 5.47
CA ILE A 82 4.30 -1.76 4.04
C ILE A 82 5.10 -2.86 3.35
N ILE A 83 4.54 -3.45 2.31
CA ILE A 83 5.24 -4.26 1.32
C ILE A 83 5.63 -3.28 0.20
N SER A 84 6.91 -3.24 -0.17
CA SER A 84 7.40 -2.27 -1.15
C SER A 84 8.25 -2.93 -2.24
N SER A 85 8.14 -2.37 -3.45
CA SER A 85 9.08 -2.54 -4.55
C SER A 85 9.62 -1.15 -4.87
N GLY A 86 10.59 -0.71 -4.07
CA GLY A 86 11.14 0.65 -4.14
C GLY A 86 10.21 1.76 -3.64
N PRO A 87 10.56 3.04 -3.92
CA PRO A 87 9.78 4.19 -3.46
C PRO A 87 8.43 4.36 -4.17
N GLY A 88 8.34 3.95 -5.43
CA GLY A 88 7.16 4.14 -6.29
C GLY A 88 6.04 3.16 -6.02
N ILE A 89 6.35 1.96 -5.55
CA ILE A 89 5.35 0.90 -5.34
C ILE A 89 5.29 0.52 -3.87
N SER A 90 4.14 0.73 -3.24
CA SER A 90 3.98 0.45 -1.81
C SER A 90 2.56 0.02 -1.45
N LYS A 91 2.43 -1.14 -0.80
CA LYS A 91 1.15 -1.69 -0.35
C LYS A 91 1.06 -1.83 1.15
N PRO A 92 -0.01 -1.34 1.77
CA PRO A 92 -0.23 -1.54 3.19
C PRO A 92 -0.55 -3.00 3.50
N SER A 93 0.00 -3.47 4.61
CA SER A 93 -0.33 -4.74 5.25
C SER A 93 -0.86 -4.49 6.65
N ILE A 94 -2.03 -5.00 6.97
CA ILE A 94 -2.63 -4.92 8.30
C ILE A 94 -2.48 -6.27 8.98
N ARG A 95 -1.70 -6.34 10.06
CA ARG A 95 -1.49 -7.57 10.82
C ARG A 95 -1.06 -8.75 9.94
N GLY A 96 -0.17 -8.48 8.96
CA GLY A 96 0.38 -9.48 8.05
C GLY A 96 -0.57 -9.92 6.93
N LEU A 97 -1.70 -9.27 6.77
CA LEU A 97 -2.61 -9.47 5.65
C LEU A 97 -2.50 -8.27 4.71
N ALA A 98 -2.31 -8.52 3.42
CA ALA A 98 -2.10 -7.52 2.38
C ALA A 98 -2.92 -7.83 1.13
N GLY A 99 -2.80 -6.97 0.11
CA GLY A 99 -3.44 -7.14 -1.19
C GLY A 99 -4.95 -7.25 -1.06
N ASN A 100 -5.51 -8.22 -1.72
CA ASN A 100 -6.96 -8.45 -1.80
C ASN A 100 -7.64 -8.89 -0.49
N ARG A 101 -6.93 -8.87 0.66
CA ARG A 101 -7.51 -9.08 2.00
C ARG A 101 -7.74 -7.78 2.76
N ILE A 102 -7.30 -6.65 2.19
CA ILE A 102 -7.54 -5.31 2.71
C ILE A 102 -8.36 -4.53 1.70
N VAL A 103 -9.37 -3.83 2.18
CA VAL A 103 -10.17 -2.95 1.33
C VAL A 103 -9.83 -1.50 1.62
N THR A 104 -9.43 -0.78 0.58
CA THR A 104 -9.17 0.66 0.66
C THR A 104 -10.34 1.42 0.05
N TYR A 105 -10.82 2.45 0.77
CA TYR A 105 -11.81 3.40 0.30
C TYR A 105 -11.18 4.77 0.10
N THR A 106 -11.39 5.35 -1.08
CA THR A 106 -11.05 6.74 -1.37
C THR A 106 -12.20 7.40 -2.11
N GLN A 107 -12.44 8.69 -1.88
CA GLN A 107 -13.54 9.44 -2.53
C GLN A 107 -14.88 8.68 -2.45
N PHE A 108 -15.19 8.09 -1.28
CA PHE A 108 -16.43 7.34 -0.94
C PHE A 108 -16.62 5.98 -1.60
N SER A 109 -15.73 5.53 -2.47
CA SER A 109 -15.84 4.22 -3.11
C SER A 109 -14.61 3.36 -2.86
N ARG A 110 -14.78 2.07 -3.03
CA ARG A 110 -13.72 1.08 -2.96
C ARG A 110 -12.71 1.32 -4.09
N LEU A 111 -11.44 1.14 -3.79
CA LEU A 111 -10.34 1.16 -4.73
C LEU A 111 -10.04 -0.30 -5.15
N GLU A 112 -10.12 -0.59 -6.46
CA GLU A 112 -10.03 -1.94 -6.99
C GLU A 112 -8.74 -2.23 -7.80
N ASN A 113 -7.83 -1.27 -7.90
CA ASN A 113 -6.57 -1.41 -8.62
C ASN A 113 -5.61 -2.46 -8.04
N GLN A 114 -5.86 -3.00 -6.85
CA GLN A 114 -5.02 -4.01 -6.20
C GLN A 114 -5.20 -5.44 -6.73
N GLN A 115 -6.09 -5.66 -7.70
CA GLN A 115 -6.43 -7.00 -8.16
C GLN A 115 -5.39 -7.65 -9.06
N TRP A 116 -4.51 -6.85 -9.63
CA TRP A 116 -3.50 -7.33 -10.56
C TRP A 116 -2.20 -7.84 -9.90
N GLY A 117 -2.21 -8.11 -8.61
CA GLY A 117 -1.05 -8.64 -7.88
C GLY A 117 -0.57 -7.73 -6.77
N ASP A 118 0.53 -8.11 -6.14
CA ASP A 118 1.10 -7.38 -4.99
C ASP A 118 2.06 -6.25 -5.43
N GLU A 119 2.41 -6.17 -6.68
CA GLU A 119 3.45 -5.32 -7.28
C GLU A 119 2.94 -3.95 -7.71
N HIS A 120 1.69 -3.67 -7.45
CA HIS A 120 1.03 -2.46 -7.92
C HIS A 120 0.79 -1.48 -6.78
N ASP A 121 1.17 -0.21 -6.95
CA ASP A 121 0.98 0.82 -5.93
C ASP A 121 -0.50 1.03 -5.56
N LEU A 122 -0.72 1.58 -4.37
CA LEU A 122 -2.07 1.95 -3.91
C LEU A 122 -2.70 3.06 -4.76
N GLN A 123 -1.91 3.82 -5.52
CA GLN A 123 -2.33 4.96 -6.34
C GLN A 123 -3.22 5.95 -5.56
N ALA A 124 -2.79 6.34 -4.39
CA ALA A 124 -3.47 7.32 -3.55
C ALA A 124 -2.47 8.38 -3.09
N ASP A 125 -2.72 9.63 -3.45
CA ASP A 125 -1.97 10.77 -2.92
C ASP A 125 -2.55 11.20 -1.57
N ALA A 126 -1.69 11.72 -0.70
CA ALA A 126 -2.09 12.34 0.57
C ALA A 126 -2.77 13.69 0.38
N PHE A 127 -2.55 14.37 -0.74
CA PHE A 127 -3.14 15.67 -1.02
C PHE A 127 -4.64 15.53 -1.37
N GLY A 128 -5.48 16.29 -0.70
CA GLY A 128 -6.94 16.14 -0.84
C GLY A 128 -7.59 15.15 0.13
N ILE A 129 -6.80 14.53 1.01
CA ILE A 129 -7.27 13.64 2.07
C ILE A 129 -7.15 14.33 3.42
N GLN A 130 -8.24 14.38 4.18
CA GLN A 130 -8.29 14.99 5.51
C GLN A 130 -7.75 14.04 6.58
N SER A 131 -8.18 12.79 6.55
CA SER A 131 -7.80 11.79 7.55
C SER A 131 -7.85 10.37 7.01
N ILE A 132 -7.09 9.49 7.66
CA ILE A 132 -7.06 8.06 7.42
C ILE A 132 -7.66 7.36 8.63
N GLU A 133 -8.63 6.48 8.41
CA GLU A 133 -9.18 5.61 9.43
C GLU A 133 -8.81 4.16 9.09
N VAL A 134 -8.14 3.46 10.02
CA VAL A 134 -7.78 2.05 9.85
C VAL A 134 -8.56 1.20 10.82
N ILE A 135 -9.38 0.31 10.28
CA ILE A 135 -10.12 -0.68 11.04
C ILE A 135 -9.40 -2.01 10.88
N LYS A 136 -8.87 -2.53 11.98
CA LYS A 136 -8.14 -3.79 12.00
C LYS A 136 -9.07 -4.94 12.31
N GLY A 137 -8.97 -5.99 11.55
CA GLY A 137 -9.81 -7.17 11.71
C GLY A 137 -10.97 -7.24 10.73
N PRO A 138 -11.74 -8.34 10.75
CA PRO A 138 -12.70 -8.62 9.70
C PRO A 138 -13.87 -7.67 9.75
N MET A 139 -13.88 -6.77 8.79
CA MET A 139 -14.96 -5.84 8.50
C MET A 139 -15.84 -6.32 7.35
N SER A 140 -15.74 -7.60 7.01
CA SER A 140 -16.47 -8.24 5.92
C SER A 140 -17.98 -8.01 5.99
N VAL A 141 -18.53 -7.87 7.16
CA VAL A 141 -19.99 -7.60 7.32
C VAL A 141 -20.39 -6.28 6.68
N ILE A 142 -19.55 -5.25 6.69
CA ILE A 142 -19.88 -3.92 6.15
C ILE A 142 -19.37 -3.78 4.72
N TYR A 143 -18.10 -4.14 4.53
CA TYR A 143 -17.33 -3.80 3.34
C TYR A 143 -17.19 -4.95 2.32
N GLY A 144 -17.77 -6.11 2.62
CA GLY A 144 -17.73 -7.28 1.74
C GLY A 144 -16.65 -8.29 2.08
N GLY A 145 -16.63 -9.38 1.34
CA GLY A 145 -15.81 -10.55 1.60
C GLY A 145 -14.32 -10.25 1.71
N ASP A 146 -13.81 -9.42 0.84
CA ASP A 146 -12.37 -9.12 0.73
C ASP A 146 -11.82 -8.30 1.92
N ALA A 147 -12.68 -7.75 2.81
CA ALA A 147 -12.26 -7.02 4.01
C ALA A 147 -11.93 -7.97 5.19
N MET A 148 -11.15 -9.04 4.94
CA MET A 148 -10.79 -10.03 5.97
C MET A 148 -9.69 -9.52 6.91
N GLY A 149 -8.72 -8.77 6.38
CA GLY A 149 -7.61 -8.18 7.13
C GLY A 149 -7.97 -6.87 7.79
N GLY A 150 -8.86 -6.11 7.16
CA GLY A 150 -9.26 -4.80 7.63
C GLY A 150 -9.66 -3.85 6.51
N VAL A 151 -9.84 -2.59 6.89
CA VAL A 151 -10.24 -1.51 5.99
C VAL A 151 -9.37 -0.29 6.24
N ILE A 152 -8.91 0.33 5.16
CA ILE A 152 -8.29 1.65 5.14
C ILE A 152 -9.30 2.60 4.51
N TYR A 153 -9.74 3.59 5.26
CA TYR A 153 -10.73 4.56 4.79
C TYR A 153 -10.09 5.95 4.71
N LEU A 154 -9.91 6.44 3.49
CA LEU A 154 -9.35 7.75 3.21
C LEU A 154 -10.50 8.75 3.13
N THR A 155 -10.61 9.61 4.15
CA THR A 155 -11.65 10.63 4.20
C THR A 155 -11.21 11.80 3.32
N PRO A 156 -11.97 12.16 2.26
CA PRO A 156 -11.64 13.31 1.45
C PRO A 156 -11.81 14.62 2.24
N ASP A 157 -11.15 15.66 1.75
CA ASP A 157 -11.24 17.00 2.31
C ASP A 157 -12.68 17.54 2.35
N ASP A 158 -12.99 18.25 3.42
CA ASP A 158 -14.26 18.95 3.60
C ASP A 158 -14.33 20.24 2.77
N TYR A 159 -15.56 20.63 2.40
CA TYR A 159 -15.85 21.92 1.80
C TYR A 159 -15.72 23.04 2.82
N VAL A 160 -15.18 24.19 2.37
CA VAL A 160 -15.12 25.40 3.17
C VAL A 160 -16.35 26.26 2.83
N TYR A 161 -17.21 26.53 3.84
CA TYR A 161 -18.38 27.38 3.66
C TYR A 161 -18.13 28.77 4.22
N ASP A 162 -18.69 29.78 3.55
CA ASP A 162 -18.59 31.21 3.91
C ASP A 162 -17.16 31.80 3.84
N ASP A 163 -16.19 31.08 3.27
CA ASP A 163 -14.81 31.52 3.07
C ASP A 163 -14.22 30.94 1.78
N LEU A 164 -13.07 31.44 1.37
CA LEU A 164 -12.25 30.92 0.31
C LEU A 164 -10.89 30.56 0.89
N GLN A 165 -10.50 29.32 0.76
CA GLN A 165 -9.17 28.83 1.14
C GLN A 165 -8.39 28.43 -0.10
N VAL A 166 -7.17 28.95 -0.22
CA VAL A 166 -6.21 28.52 -1.24
C VAL A 166 -4.97 27.98 -0.54
N GLU A 167 -4.53 26.83 -0.95
CA GLU A 167 -3.33 26.15 -0.44
C GLU A 167 -2.33 25.94 -1.57
N ILE A 168 -1.07 26.30 -1.33
CA ILE A 168 0.05 26.05 -2.24
C ILE A 168 1.14 25.37 -1.42
N GLY A 169 1.65 24.24 -1.92
CA GLY A 169 2.75 23.50 -1.32
C GLY A 169 3.84 23.19 -2.34
N SER A 170 5.09 23.20 -1.90
CA SER A 170 6.22 22.74 -2.69
C SER A 170 7.24 22.07 -1.77
N TYR A 171 7.68 20.87 -2.13
CA TYR A 171 8.55 20.03 -1.32
C TYR A 171 9.69 19.49 -2.20
N TYR A 172 10.88 19.44 -1.64
CA TYR A 172 12.08 18.87 -2.26
C TYR A 172 12.66 17.77 -1.39
N ASN A 173 13.05 16.66 -2.01
CA ASN A 173 13.70 15.51 -1.40
C ASN A 173 15.08 15.30 -2.03
N ALA A 174 16.12 15.34 -1.24
CA ALA A 174 17.48 15.33 -1.75
C ALA A 174 17.97 13.97 -2.22
N ASN A 175 17.51 12.86 -1.58
CA ASN A 175 18.01 11.51 -1.89
C ASN A 175 17.71 11.08 -3.33
N TYR A 176 16.52 11.40 -3.82
CA TYR A 176 16.09 11.09 -5.20
C TYR A 176 15.85 12.35 -6.04
N SER A 177 16.44 13.47 -5.63
CA SER A 177 16.34 14.78 -6.34
C SER A 177 14.91 15.19 -6.69
N GLY A 178 13.93 14.76 -5.88
CA GLY A 178 12.51 14.79 -6.21
C GLY A 178 11.80 16.05 -5.77
N PHE A 179 10.81 16.46 -6.56
CA PHE A 179 9.93 17.59 -6.28
C PHE A 179 8.47 17.13 -6.17
N THR A 180 7.76 17.68 -5.18
CA THR A 180 6.31 17.56 -5.07
C THR A 180 5.72 18.96 -5.01
N ASN A 181 4.77 19.27 -5.90
CA ASN A 181 4.07 20.54 -5.92
C ASN A 181 2.57 20.30 -5.84
N ASN A 182 1.85 21.10 -5.03
CA ASN A 182 0.41 21.00 -4.93
C ASN A 182 -0.27 22.37 -4.89
N LEU A 183 -1.50 22.39 -5.40
CA LEU A 183 -2.39 23.56 -5.40
C LEU A 183 -3.80 23.12 -5.04
N GLY A 184 -4.42 23.75 -4.05
CA GLY A 184 -5.79 23.50 -3.64
C GLY A 184 -6.59 24.77 -3.51
N ILE A 185 -7.84 24.73 -3.98
CA ILE A 185 -8.82 25.82 -3.86
C ILE A 185 -10.10 25.20 -3.30
N LYS A 186 -10.55 25.71 -2.16
CA LYS A 186 -11.80 25.29 -1.48
C LYS A 186 -12.65 26.52 -1.18
N GLY A 187 -13.94 26.43 -1.45
CA GLY A 187 -14.84 27.52 -1.18
C GLY A 187 -16.31 27.16 -1.33
N SER A 188 -17.19 28.15 -1.25
CA SER A 188 -18.62 27.96 -1.39
C SER A 188 -19.32 29.12 -2.09
N ALA A 189 -20.50 28.82 -2.65
CA ALA A 189 -21.45 29.79 -3.19
C ALA A 189 -22.86 29.43 -2.69
N GLY A 190 -23.29 30.04 -1.59
CA GLY A 190 -24.51 29.68 -0.89
C GLY A 190 -24.42 28.25 -0.33
N ASP A 191 -25.40 27.40 -0.65
CA ASP A 191 -25.45 26.00 -0.20
C ASP A 191 -24.51 25.06 -0.98
N PHE A 192 -23.81 25.55 -1.99
CA PHE A 192 -22.88 24.77 -2.80
C PHE A 192 -21.43 25.00 -2.34
N GLY A 193 -20.76 23.92 -1.95
CA GLY A 193 -19.32 23.89 -1.76
C GLY A 193 -18.58 23.40 -3.02
N TYR A 194 -17.34 23.85 -3.22
CA TYR A 194 -16.48 23.35 -4.28
C TYR A 194 -15.04 23.14 -3.81
N ILE A 195 -14.39 22.17 -4.43
CA ILE A 195 -12.97 21.83 -4.23
C ILE A 195 -12.34 21.62 -5.59
N ILE A 196 -11.16 22.20 -5.80
CA ILE A 196 -10.29 21.97 -6.96
C ILE A 196 -8.88 21.80 -6.39
N GLN A 197 -8.28 20.64 -6.64
CA GLN A 197 -6.95 20.31 -6.11
C GLN A 197 -6.14 19.62 -7.21
N GLY A 198 -4.85 19.85 -7.21
CA GLY A 198 -3.91 19.15 -8.08
C GLY A 198 -2.57 18.99 -7.40
N SER A 199 -1.89 17.90 -7.66
CA SER A 199 -0.51 17.63 -7.27
C SER A 199 0.30 17.10 -8.45
N TYR A 200 1.58 17.40 -8.43
CA TYR A 200 2.58 16.89 -9.36
C TYR A 200 3.80 16.44 -8.56
N ILE A 201 4.21 15.21 -8.78
CA ILE A 201 5.37 14.58 -8.16
C ILE A 201 6.33 14.19 -9.28
N ASP A 202 7.60 14.50 -9.11
CA ASP A 202 8.68 14.15 -10.03
C ASP A 202 9.89 13.76 -9.17
N ASN A 203 10.17 12.50 -9.12
CA ASN A 203 11.25 11.88 -8.35
C ASN A 203 12.17 11.13 -9.31
N GLY A 204 13.47 11.41 -9.25
CA GLY A 204 14.50 10.60 -9.89
C GLY A 204 14.78 9.30 -9.14
N ASN A 205 15.84 8.63 -9.53
CA ASN A 205 16.33 7.41 -8.90
C ASN A 205 16.71 7.65 -7.44
N TYR A 206 16.49 6.67 -6.56
CA TYR A 206 16.88 6.82 -5.17
C TYR A 206 18.31 6.32 -4.91
N GLU A 207 18.94 6.94 -3.90
CA GLU A 207 20.27 6.56 -3.43
C GLU A 207 20.19 5.66 -2.19
N THR A 208 20.90 4.54 -2.22
CA THR A 208 21.25 3.73 -1.05
C THR A 208 22.58 4.23 -0.46
N PRO A 209 23.04 3.75 0.70
CA PRO A 209 24.41 4.03 1.16
C PRO A 209 25.51 3.52 0.22
N ASP A 210 25.20 2.55 -0.66
CA ASP A 210 26.16 1.95 -1.61
C ASP A 210 26.19 2.67 -2.97
N GLY A 211 25.16 3.45 -3.29
CA GLY A 211 25.05 4.21 -4.53
C GLY A 211 23.60 4.35 -5.00
N GLU A 212 23.45 4.91 -6.18
CA GLU A 212 22.17 5.09 -6.86
C GLU A 212 21.62 3.74 -7.35
N VAL A 213 20.32 3.54 -7.23
CA VAL A 213 19.61 2.41 -7.80
C VAL A 213 18.92 2.90 -9.07
N GLU A 214 19.40 2.46 -10.19
CA GLU A 214 18.90 2.86 -11.49
C GLU A 214 17.45 2.43 -11.70
N ASN A 215 16.75 3.16 -12.55
CA ASN A 215 15.37 2.90 -12.95
C ASN A 215 14.38 2.74 -11.77
N THR A 216 14.47 3.66 -10.81
CA THR A 216 13.54 3.74 -9.66
C THR A 216 12.81 5.07 -9.57
N PHE A 217 12.76 5.79 -10.67
CA PHE A 217 12.07 7.07 -10.79
C PHE A 217 10.56 6.93 -10.59
N THR A 218 9.89 8.03 -10.27
CA THR A 218 8.42 8.08 -10.14
C THR A 218 7.92 9.45 -10.56
N GLU A 219 7.09 9.50 -11.57
CA GLU A 219 6.33 10.68 -11.96
C GLU A 219 4.85 10.45 -11.68
N ASN A 220 4.17 11.43 -11.05
CA ASN A 220 2.75 11.32 -10.74
C ASN A 220 2.05 12.67 -10.88
N THR A 221 0.89 12.67 -11.54
CA THR A 221 -0.03 13.80 -11.62
C THR A 221 -1.38 13.40 -11.05
N GLU A 222 -1.92 14.17 -10.11
CA GLU A 222 -3.26 13.95 -9.55
C GLU A 222 -4.12 15.21 -9.63
N LEU A 223 -5.39 15.04 -10.02
CA LEU A 223 -6.39 16.09 -10.08
C LEU A 223 -7.66 15.65 -9.34
N ASN A 224 -8.12 16.48 -8.41
CA ASN A 224 -9.32 16.24 -7.61
C ASN A 224 -10.31 17.40 -7.78
N PHE A 225 -11.56 17.07 -8.10
CA PHE A 225 -12.67 18.03 -8.14
C PHE A 225 -13.80 17.55 -7.24
N GLY A 226 -14.43 18.48 -6.55
CA GLY A 226 -15.58 18.20 -5.72
C GLY A 226 -16.65 19.29 -5.81
N ILE A 227 -17.91 18.88 -5.86
CA ILE A 227 -19.07 19.77 -5.74
C ILE A 227 -20.01 19.17 -4.71
N GLY A 228 -20.22 19.89 -3.61
CA GLY A 228 -21.13 19.54 -2.53
C GLY A 228 -22.37 20.44 -2.54
N TYR A 229 -23.52 19.87 -2.23
CA TYR A 229 -24.74 20.59 -1.94
C TYR A 229 -25.27 20.19 -0.57
N LYS A 230 -25.66 21.15 0.25
CA LYS A 230 -26.14 20.89 1.61
C LYS A 230 -27.43 21.66 1.87
N SER A 231 -28.46 20.92 2.30
CA SER A 231 -29.71 21.49 2.84
C SER A 231 -30.09 20.74 4.11
N ASP A 232 -31.18 21.17 4.77
CA ASP A 232 -31.66 20.57 6.02
C ASP A 232 -31.97 19.07 5.91
N ASN A 233 -32.48 18.61 4.76
CA ASN A 233 -32.96 17.26 4.58
C ASN A 233 -32.16 16.46 3.51
N PHE A 234 -31.14 17.07 2.89
CA PHE A 234 -30.43 16.45 1.80
C PHE A 234 -29.00 16.98 1.71
N ILE A 235 -28.04 16.06 1.63
CA ILE A 235 -26.65 16.36 1.34
C ILE A 235 -26.25 15.54 0.12
N SER A 236 -25.63 16.17 -0.88
CA SER A 236 -25.08 15.53 -2.06
C SER A 236 -23.62 15.93 -2.23
N ASP A 237 -22.77 15.00 -2.54
CA ASP A 237 -21.34 15.18 -2.75
C ASP A 237 -20.93 14.43 -4.01
N LEU A 238 -20.52 15.17 -5.05
CA LEU A 238 -19.99 14.67 -6.29
C LEU A 238 -18.48 14.88 -6.30
N ARG A 239 -17.72 13.81 -6.50
CA ARG A 239 -16.26 13.82 -6.59
C ARG A 239 -15.81 13.27 -7.92
N PHE A 240 -14.77 13.85 -8.45
CA PHE A 240 -14.00 13.38 -9.59
C PHE A 240 -12.54 13.35 -9.20
N ASN A 241 -11.85 12.27 -9.53
CA ASN A 241 -10.42 12.09 -9.35
C ASN A 241 -9.83 11.56 -10.66
N TYR A 242 -8.69 12.09 -11.04
CA TYR A 242 -7.84 11.59 -12.12
C TYR A 242 -6.40 11.53 -11.60
N SER A 243 -5.73 10.43 -11.84
CA SER A 243 -4.29 10.30 -11.61
C SER A 243 -3.61 9.57 -12.76
N GLU A 244 -2.37 9.96 -13.01
CA GLU A 244 -1.48 9.37 -13.99
C GLU A 244 -0.11 9.20 -13.34
N SER A 245 0.48 8.02 -13.46
CA SER A 245 1.76 7.68 -12.82
C SER A 245 2.64 6.91 -13.79
N ASN A 246 3.91 7.31 -13.87
CA ASN A 246 4.95 6.57 -14.56
C ASN A 246 5.99 6.14 -13.52
N ILE A 247 6.29 4.84 -13.45
CA ILE A 247 7.10 4.24 -12.39
C ILE A 247 8.15 3.33 -13.01
N GLY A 248 9.43 3.66 -12.81
CA GLY A 248 10.55 2.82 -13.20
C GLY A 248 10.63 1.53 -12.37
N VAL A 249 11.03 0.43 -13.01
CA VAL A 249 11.22 -0.88 -12.39
C VAL A 249 12.69 -1.28 -12.57
N PRO A 250 13.50 -1.39 -11.49
CA PRO A 250 14.90 -1.71 -11.61
C PRO A 250 15.11 -3.14 -12.07
N HIS A 251 16.11 -3.36 -12.92
CA HIS A 251 16.62 -4.68 -13.26
C HIS A 251 17.57 -5.20 -12.17
N ALA A 252 17.63 -6.51 -12.00
CA ALA A 252 18.72 -7.12 -11.25
C ALA A 252 19.92 -7.18 -12.19
N ASP A 253 20.94 -6.34 -11.96
CA ASP A 253 22.21 -6.48 -12.67
C ASP A 253 22.73 -7.91 -12.41
N GLU A 254 22.84 -8.73 -13.45
CA GLU A 254 23.67 -9.91 -13.39
C GLU A 254 25.12 -9.42 -13.29
N HIS A 255 25.61 -9.27 -12.06
CA HIS A 255 27.04 -9.15 -11.84
C HIS A 255 27.67 -10.46 -12.33
N ASP A 256 28.10 -10.46 -13.57
CA ASP A 256 29.07 -11.40 -14.09
C ASP A 256 30.27 -11.40 -13.15
N GLU A 257 30.29 -12.35 -12.20
CA GLU A 257 31.53 -12.78 -11.55
C GLU A 257 32.44 -13.42 -12.60
N HIS A 258 32.92 -12.63 -13.58
CA HIS A 258 34.12 -12.99 -14.30
C HIS A 258 35.27 -12.90 -13.30
N GLY A 259 35.42 -13.97 -12.55
CA GLY A 259 36.61 -14.19 -11.75
C GLY A 259 37.84 -14.11 -12.66
N ASP A 260 38.57 -13.02 -12.52
CA ASP A 260 39.97 -12.91 -13.00
C ASP A 260 40.85 -13.89 -12.23
N ASP A 261 40.67 -15.18 -12.47
CA ASP A 261 41.68 -16.20 -12.17
C ASP A 261 42.67 -16.26 -13.34
N HIS A 262 43.47 -15.21 -13.51
CA HIS A 262 44.70 -15.30 -14.23
C HIS A 262 45.79 -15.85 -13.32
N ASP A 263 45.93 -17.18 -13.30
CA ASP A 263 47.14 -17.87 -12.82
C ASP A 263 48.35 -17.38 -13.64
N GLU A 264 49.20 -16.61 -12.97
CA GLU A 264 50.57 -16.33 -13.43
C GLU A 264 51.40 -17.62 -13.35
N ASP A 265 51.59 -18.27 -14.45
CA ASP A 265 52.74 -19.17 -14.66
C ASP A 265 52.96 -19.39 -16.16
N HIS A 266 53.81 -18.61 -16.80
CA HIS A 266 54.57 -19.05 -17.97
C HIS A 266 55.94 -18.42 -17.98
N ASP A 267 56.92 -19.31 -17.71
CA ASP A 267 58.37 -19.14 -17.94
C ASP A 267 58.73 -18.92 -19.42
N GLU A 268 59.64 -18.01 -19.58
CA GLU A 268 60.71 -17.75 -20.55
C GLU A 268 60.81 -18.53 -21.85
N ASP A 269 61.33 -17.74 -22.83
CA ASP A 269 62.11 -18.08 -24.03
C ASP A 269 61.35 -18.40 -25.32
N HIS A 270 61.32 -17.40 -26.21
CA HIS A 270 61.91 -17.56 -27.58
C HIS A 270 61.95 -16.21 -28.33
N ASP A 271 63.22 -15.87 -28.75
CA ASP A 271 63.54 -14.89 -29.78
C ASP A 271 63.04 -15.38 -31.16
N ASP A 272 62.50 -14.44 -31.97
CA ASP A 272 62.99 -14.14 -33.33
C ASP A 272 62.03 -13.32 -34.16
N ASP A 273 62.57 -12.27 -34.71
CA ASP A 273 62.17 -11.36 -35.78
C ASP A 273 61.03 -11.78 -36.73
N HIS A 274 60.09 -10.92 -36.98
CA HIS A 274 59.57 -10.57 -38.30
C HIS A 274 58.76 -9.23 -38.25
N ASP A 275 59.37 -8.22 -38.94
CA ASP A 275 58.66 -7.02 -39.42
C ASP A 275 57.62 -7.43 -40.47
N GLU A 276 56.43 -6.89 -40.41
CA GLU A 276 55.68 -6.37 -41.57
C GLU A 276 54.39 -5.67 -41.11
N ASP A 277 54.29 -4.45 -41.61
CA ASP A 277 53.19 -3.51 -41.45
C ASP A 277 51.84 -4.06 -41.94
N HIS A 278 50.81 -4.02 -41.11
CA HIS A 278 49.41 -3.89 -41.53
C HIS A 278 48.67 -2.95 -40.60
N ASP A 279 48.60 -1.68 -41.02
CA ASP A 279 47.57 -0.75 -40.58
C ASP A 279 46.24 -1.24 -41.16
N GLU A 280 45.34 -1.78 -40.35
CA GLU A 280 43.91 -1.86 -40.63
C GLU A 280 43.18 -1.32 -39.39
N ASP A 281 42.73 -0.07 -39.51
CA ASP A 281 41.78 0.58 -38.62
C ASP A 281 40.47 -0.23 -38.66
N HIS A 282 40.25 -1.11 -37.68
CA HIS A 282 38.91 -1.56 -37.33
C HIS A 282 38.38 -0.62 -36.29
N ASP A 283 37.65 0.42 -36.76
CA ASP A 283 36.66 1.11 -35.97
C ASP A 283 35.58 0.06 -35.63
N GLU A 284 35.72 -0.60 -34.50
CA GLU A 284 34.62 -1.39 -33.90
C GLU A 284 33.62 -0.35 -33.35
N ASP A 285 32.70 0.06 -34.20
CA ASP A 285 31.46 0.66 -33.75
C ASP A 285 30.70 -0.41 -32.93
N HIS A 286 31.00 -0.51 -31.65
CA HIS A 286 30.11 -1.13 -30.71
C HIS A 286 28.90 -0.19 -30.61
N ASP A 287 27.86 -0.44 -31.37
CA ASP A 287 26.54 0.06 -31.09
C ASP A 287 26.20 -0.42 -29.67
N GLU A 288 26.37 0.47 -28.71
CA GLU A 288 25.83 0.29 -27.38
C GLU A 288 24.30 0.25 -27.58
N HIS A 289 23.73 -0.96 -27.65
CA HIS A 289 22.30 -1.14 -27.54
C HIS A 289 21.93 -0.64 -26.14
N GLU A 290 21.39 0.58 -26.04
CA GLU A 290 20.77 1.06 -24.83
C GLU A 290 19.59 0.14 -24.55
N GLU A 291 19.70 -0.76 -23.57
CA GLU A 291 18.59 -1.58 -23.11
C GLU A 291 17.47 -0.63 -22.62
N GLU A 292 16.29 -0.72 -23.22
CA GLU A 292 15.16 0.09 -22.79
C GLU A 292 14.76 -0.30 -21.37
N ALA A 293 14.81 0.67 -20.48
CA ALA A 293 14.53 0.46 -19.05
C ALA A 293 13.05 0.13 -18.82
N ALA A 294 12.75 -0.96 -18.11
CA ALA A 294 11.40 -1.38 -17.78
C ALA A 294 10.65 -0.32 -16.95
N TYR A 295 9.39 -0.06 -17.28
CA TYR A 295 8.55 0.88 -16.52
C TYR A 295 7.07 0.52 -16.59
N GLN A 296 6.28 1.08 -15.67
CA GLN A 296 4.83 0.98 -15.64
C GLN A 296 4.20 2.34 -15.90
N ASP A 297 3.25 2.40 -16.83
CA ASP A 297 2.40 3.57 -17.06
C ASP A 297 0.99 3.26 -16.59
N LEU A 298 0.49 4.06 -15.66
CA LEU A 298 -0.74 3.82 -14.93
C LEU A 298 -1.65 5.02 -15.01
N SER A 299 -2.91 4.83 -15.41
CA SER A 299 -3.92 5.87 -15.29
C SER A 299 -5.11 5.42 -14.45
N HIS A 300 -5.71 6.36 -13.74
CA HIS A 300 -6.88 6.12 -12.91
C HIS A 300 -7.86 7.27 -13.01
N MET A 301 -9.09 6.97 -13.38
CA MET A 301 -10.20 7.92 -13.41
C MET A 301 -11.34 7.44 -12.53
N LYS A 302 -11.86 8.29 -11.68
CA LYS A 302 -13.00 7.98 -10.79
C LYS A 302 -13.99 9.12 -10.75
N ILE A 303 -15.28 8.75 -10.84
CA ILE A 303 -16.39 9.62 -10.49
C ILE A 303 -17.24 8.97 -9.40
N ALA A 304 -17.56 9.69 -8.33
CA ALA A 304 -18.36 9.19 -7.22
C ALA A 304 -19.41 10.21 -6.80
N LEU A 305 -20.64 9.76 -6.61
CA LEU A 305 -21.76 10.56 -6.13
C LEU A 305 -22.32 9.95 -4.84
N LYS A 306 -22.20 10.67 -3.74
CA LYS A 306 -22.74 10.28 -2.44
C LYS A 306 -23.92 11.19 -2.05
N ASN A 307 -25.07 10.58 -1.80
CA ASN A 307 -26.29 11.27 -1.38
C ASN A 307 -26.71 10.81 0.01
N ARG A 308 -27.06 11.75 0.88
CA ARG A 308 -27.63 11.49 2.20
C ARG A 308 -28.99 12.18 2.30
N ILE A 309 -30.03 11.40 2.50
CA ILE A 309 -31.43 11.85 2.56
C ILE A 309 -31.93 11.63 3.97
N PHE A 310 -32.29 12.73 4.67
CA PHE A 310 -32.80 12.66 6.03
C PHE A 310 -34.33 12.54 6.01
N LEU A 311 -34.82 11.38 6.43
CA LEU A 311 -36.24 11.03 6.47
C LEU A 311 -36.74 11.09 7.92
N GLY A 312 -36.84 12.30 8.45
CA GLY A 312 -37.16 12.56 9.87
C GLY A 312 -35.99 12.15 10.76
N LYS A 313 -36.09 10.99 11.44
CA LYS A 313 -35.04 10.44 12.31
C LYS A 313 -34.24 9.30 11.62
N SER A 314 -34.63 8.94 10.43
CA SER A 314 -33.92 7.95 9.60
C SER A 314 -33.00 8.64 8.62
N GLU A 315 -32.00 7.93 8.12
CA GLU A 315 -31.09 8.38 7.06
C GLU A 315 -30.98 7.30 5.98
N LEU A 316 -31.15 7.72 4.73
CA LEU A 316 -30.81 6.89 3.56
C LEU A 316 -29.54 7.45 2.93
N GLU A 317 -28.51 6.62 2.82
CA GLU A 317 -27.26 6.93 2.14
C GLU A 317 -27.18 6.10 0.86
N ILE A 318 -26.89 6.76 -0.26
CA ILE A 318 -26.73 6.15 -1.59
C ILE A 318 -25.39 6.63 -2.13
N THR A 319 -24.49 5.70 -2.46
CA THR A 319 -23.23 6.00 -3.13
C THR A 319 -23.20 5.27 -4.48
N LEU A 320 -22.89 6.02 -5.53
CA LEU A 320 -22.66 5.51 -6.88
C LEU A 320 -21.22 5.87 -7.25
N ALA A 321 -20.46 4.92 -7.75
CA ALA A 321 -19.13 5.24 -8.27
C ALA A 321 -18.82 4.43 -9.52
N HIS A 322 -18.04 5.04 -10.40
CA HIS A 322 -17.49 4.44 -11.60
C HIS A 322 -16.01 4.75 -11.67
N THR A 323 -15.20 3.73 -11.93
CA THR A 323 -13.74 3.81 -11.93
C THR A 323 -13.23 3.12 -13.18
N ILE A 324 -12.23 3.70 -13.83
CA ILE A 324 -11.44 3.13 -14.90
C ILE A 324 -9.99 3.15 -14.44
N ASN A 325 -9.30 2.02 -14.52
CA ASN A 325 -7.87 1.91 -14.30
C ASN A 325 -7.24 1.30 -15.52
N ASP A 326 -6.34 2.05 -16.15
CA ASP A 326 -5.51 1.57 -17.26
C ASP A 326 -4.11 1.31 -16.73
N ARG A 327 -3.50 0.27 -17.26
CA ARG A 327 -2.15 -0.16 -16.92
C ARG A 327 -1.45 -0.67 -18.16
N ALA A 328 -0.30 -0.07 -18.44
CA ALA A 328 0.65 -0.58 -19.41
C ALA A 328 1.99 -0.88 -18.70
N GLU A 329 2.58 -2.03 -18.99
CA GLU A 329 3.90 -2.42 -18.50
C GLU A 329 4.80 -2.65 -19.71
N PHE A 330 5.98 -2.03 -19.66
CA PHE A 330 7.00 -2.09 -20.69
C PHE A 330 8.18 -2.82 -20.09
N GLY A 331 8.62 -3.94 -20.70
CA GLY A 331 9.79 -4.70 -20.32
C GLY A 331 11.03 -4.21 -21.05
N GLY A 332 12.23 -4.53 -20.55
CA GLY A 332 13.45 -4.42 -21.31
C GLY A 332 13.55 -5.65 -22.24
N HIS A 333 13.56 -5.45 -23.54
CA HIS A 333 13.64 -6.54 -24.50
C HIS A 333 14.99 -7.27 -24.41
N HIS A 334 14.96 -8.55 -24.12
CA HIS A 334 16.00 -9.49 -24.49
C HIS A 334 15.54 -10.25 -25.75
N ASP A 335 15.72 -9.67 -26.92
CA ASP A 335 15.60 -10.40 -28.16
C ASP A 335 16.84 -11.28 -28.36
N GLU A 336 16.92 -12.43 -27.69
CA GLU A 336 17.81 -13.53 -28.08
C GLU A 336 17.07 -14.50 -29.04
N GLU A 337 16.65 -14.06 -30.20
CA GLU A 337 16.46 -14.95 -31.37
C GLU A 337 17.75 -15.00 -32.18
N HIS A 338 18.83 -15.54 -31.63
CA HIS A 338 19.89 -16.10 -32.45
C HIS A 338 19.41 -17.46 -32.98
N GLY A 339 18.69 -17.44 -34.08
CA GLY A 339 18.42 -18.63 -34.87
C GLY A 339 19.77 -19.26 -35.26
N ASP A 340 20.03 -20.48 -34.77
CA ASP A 340 21.11 -21.35 -35.21
C ASP A 340 20.99 -21.54 -36.72
N HIS A 341 21.77 -20.75 -37.49
CA HIS A 341 22.09 -21.06 -38.87
C HIS A 341 23.14 -22.14 -38.89
N ASP A 342 22.72 -23.40 -38.89
CA ASP A 342 23.56 -24.53 -39.32
C ASP A 342 23.91 -24.33 -40.80
N GLU A 343 25.12 -23.78 -41.06
CA GLU A 343 25.74 -23.76 -42.37
C GLU A 343 26.26 -25.15 -42.71
N ASP A 344 25.45 -26.02 -43.30
CA ASP A 344 25.92 -27.17 -44.09
C ASP A 344 26.19 -26.70 -45.50
N HIS A 345 27.43 -26.28 -45.78
CA HIS A 345 27.96 -26.13 -47.12
C HIS A 345 28.36 -27.49 -47.69
N ASP A 346 27.54 -28.11 -48.47
CA ASP A 346 27.97 -29.11 -49.49
C ASP A 346 28.07 -28.45 -50.85
N GLU A 347 29.34 -28.39 -51.33
CA GLU A 347 29.68 -28.01 -52.70
C GLU A 347 29.21 -29.08 -53.67
N ASP A 348 28.48 -28.71 -54.70
CA ASP A 348 28.60 -29.31 -56.04
C ASP A 348 28.05 -28.37 -57.13
N HIS A 349 28.95 -28.05 -58.04
CA HIS A 349 28.72 -27.34 -59.30
C HIS A 349 27.85 -28.13 -60.24
N ASP A 350 26.94 -27.42 -60.99
CA ASP A 350 27.00 -27.46 -62.49
C ASP A 350 26.02 -26.46 -63.14
N ASP A 351 26.52 -25.88 -64.21
CA ASP A 351 25.95 -24.87 -65.10
C ASP A 351 24.54 -25.17 -65.66
N ASP A 352 23.71 -24.15 -65.89
CA ASP A 352 23.26 -23.63 -67.20
C ASP A 352 22.00 -22.76 -67.09
N HIS A 353 22.11 -21.54 -67.62
CA HIS A 353 21.19 -20.63 -68.33
C HIS A 353 19.65 -20.84 -68.30
N ASP A 354 18.86 -19.84 -67.96
CA ASP A 354 18.26 -18.81 -68.84
C ASP A 354 17.16 -18.01 -68.11
N ASP A 355 17.21 -16.72 -68.37
CA ASP A 355 16.24 -15.65 -68.21
C ASP A 355 14.77 -16.02 -67.95
N ASP A 356 14.16 -15.39 -66.91
CA ASP A 356 13.07 -14.45 -67.09
C ASP A 356 12.69 -13.75 -65.73
N HIS A 357 12.57 -12.44 -65.84
CA HIS A 357 12.11 -11.53 -64.79
C HIS A 357 10.68 -11.80 -64.38
N ASP A 358 10.39 -11.86 -63.11
CA ASP A 358 9.24 -11.17 -62.53
C ASP A 358 9.61 -10.72 -61.09
N GLU A 359 9.69 -9.41 -60.92
CA GLU A 359 9.86 -8.72 -59.68
C GLU A 359 8.53 -8.76 -58.90
N ASP A 360 8.42 -9.60 -57.91
CA ASP A 360 7.49 -9.39 -56.81
C ASP A 360 8.35 -9.35 -55.51
N HIS A 361 8.77 -8.16 -55.16
CA HIS A 361 9.23 -7.85 -53.81
C HIS A 361 8.02 -7.86 -52.90
N ASP A 362 7.76 -8.96 -52.26
CA ASP A 362 7.07 -8.97 -51.00
C ASP A 362 8.04 -8.31 -50.01
N GLU A 363 7.87 -7.01 -49.79
CA GLU A 363 8.41 -6.32 -48.65
C GLU A 363 7.70 -6.87 -47.42
N ASP A 364 8.23 -7.91 -46.83
CA ASP A 364 7.97 -8.21 -45.42
C ASP A 364 8.47 -7.01 -44.61
N HIS A 365 7.54 -6.09 -44.34
CA HIS A 365 7.75 -5.11 -43.32
C HIS A 365 7.88 -5.87 -42.00
N GLU A 366 9.09 -6.05 -41.52
CA GLU A 366 9.35 -6.17 -40.13
C GLU A 366 8.79 -4.85 -39.52
N GLU A 367 7.57 -4.90 -39.01
CA GLU A 367 7.05 -3.82 -38.18
C GLU A 367 7.95 -3.80 -36.94
N ASP A 368 8.76 -2.78 -36.84
CA ASP A 368 9.50 -2.46 -35.63
C ASP A 368 8.48 -2.32 -34.48
N HIS A 369 8.39 -3.34 -33.62
CA HIS A 369 7.53 -3.36 -32.43
C HIS A 369 8.11 -2.51 -31.27
N GLU A 370 9.08 -1.63 -31.55
CA GLU A 370 9.63 -0.69 -30.60
C GLU A 370 8.51 0.18 -30.02
N GLY A 371 8.22 -0.01 -28.72
CA GLY A 371 7.29 0.83 -27.95
C GLY A 371 5.88 0.27 -27.72
N GLU A 372 5.57 -0.98 -28.09
CA GLU A 372 4.30 -1.62 -27.70
C GLU A 372 4.41 -2.22 -26.28
N ALA A 373 3.36 -2.00 -25.46
CA ALA A 373 3.33 -2.54 -24.10
C ALA A 373 3.22 -4.07 -24.09
N GLU A 374 4.05 -4.73 -23.30
CA GLU A 374 3.97 -6.18 -23.09
C GLU A 374 2.64 -6.54 -22.42
N LEU A 375 2.33 -5.90 -21.29
CA LEU A 375 1.05 -5.98 -20.61
C LEU A 375 0.30 -4.66 -20.77
N ASP A 376 -0.92 -4.71 -21.31
CA ASP A 376 -1.83 -3.57 -21.36
C ASP A 376 -3.23 -4.03 -20.93
N MET A 377 -3.75 -3.45 -19.85
CA MET A 377 -5.00 -3.87 -19.21
C MET A 377 -5.86 -2.67 -18.80
N GLU A 378 -7.17 -2.76 -19.08
CA GLU A 378 -8.18 -1.85 -18.56
C GLU A 378 -9.07 -2.57 -17.55
N LEU A 379 -9.19 -2.04 -16.32
CA LEU A 379 -10.11 -2.50 -15.30
C LEU A 379 -11.20 -1.47 -15.03
N THR A 380 -12.38 -1.73 -15.55
CA THR A 380 -13.58 -0.89 -15.33
C THR A 380 -14.40 -1.42 -14.16
N THR A 381 -14.74 -0.56 -13.19
CA THR A 381 -15.54 -0.95 -12.03
C THR A 381 -16.68 0.03 -11.77
N THR A 382 -17.91 -0.48 -11.64
CA THR A 382 -19.07 0.30 -11.22
C THR A 382 -19.61 -0.23 -9.88
N THR A 383 -19.78 0.64 -8.90
CA THR A 383 -20.33 0.26 -7.57
C THR A 383 -21.57 1.04 -7.22
N VAL A 384 -22.49 0.37 -6.49
CA VAL A 384 -23.68 0.97 -5.90
C VAL A 384 -23.80 0.51 -4.47
N ASP A 385 -23.70 1.46 -3.52
CA ASP A 385 -23.86 1.19 -2.09
C ASP A 385 -25.13 1.85 -1.57
N LEU A 386 -25.97 1.07 -0.92
CA LEU A 386 -27.20 1.54 -0.27
C LEU A 386 -27.11 1.24 1.21
N LYS A 387 -27.40 2.26 2.06
CA LYS A 387 -27.42 2.11 3.51
C LYS A 387 -28.59 2.86 4.10
N TYR A 388 -29.43 2.16 4.84
CA TYR A 388 -30.56 2.76 5.56
C TYR A 388 -30.35 2.64 7.07
N LEU A 389 -30.27 3.79 7.72
CA LEU A 389 -30.16 3.90 9.16
C LEU A 389 -31.56 4.14 9.73
N PHE A 390 -32.00 3.20 10.53
CA PHE A 390 -33.29 3.32 11.24
C PHE A 390 -33.21 4.36 12.37
N PRO A 391 -34.35 4.92 12.77
CA PRO A 391 -34.39 5.83 13.91
C PRO A 391 -33.85 5.13 15.15
N LYS A 392 -32.98 5.82 15.90
CA LYS A 392 -32.53 5.32 17.20
C LYS A 392 -33.71 5.05 18.10
N ASN A 393 -33.87 3.82 18.54
CA ASN A 393 -34.98 3.39 19.44
C ASN A 393 -34.42 3.10 20.83
N GLY A 394 -34.53 4.09 21.72
CA GLY A 394 -34.00 3.99 23.07
C GLY A 394 -32.47 3.80 23.05
N LYS A 395 -32.04 2.55 23.33
CA LYS A 395 -30.61 2.19 23.36
C LYS A 395 -30.16 1.40 22.14
N SER A 396 -31.02 1.22 21.14
CA SER A 396 -30.71 0.38 19.99
C SER A 396 -30.60 1.21 18.70
N GLU A 397 -29.62 0.97 17.92
CA GLU A 397 -29.43 1.47 16.57
C GLU A 397 -29.39 0.29 15.61
N PHE A 398 -29.92 0.47 14.42
CA PHE A 398 -30.01 -0.59 13.42
C PHE A 398 -29.77 -0.03 12.04
N VAL A 399 -29.00 -0.78 11.25
CA VAL A 399 -28.66 -0.49 9.85
C VAL A 399 -28.96 -1.70 9.01
N ILE A 400 -29.49 -1.48 7.81
CA ILE A 400 -29.53 -2.44 6.73
C ILE A 400 -28.89 -1.81 5.50
N GLY A 401 -28.14 -2.59 4.74
CA GLY A 401 -27.53 -2.08 3.53
C GLY A 401 -27.24 -3.16 2.52
N SER A 402 -26.96 -2.74 1.29
CA SER A 402 -26.52 -3.60 0.20
C SER A 402 -25.39 -2.96 -0.61
N ASN A 403 -24.53 -3.79 -1.17
CA ASN A 403 -23.46 -3.39 -2.06
C ASN A 403 -23.63 -4.17 -3.37
N LEU A 404 -23.43 -3.48 -4.48
CA LEU A 404 -23.39 -4.04 -5.82
C LEU A 404 -22.07 -3.63 -6.45
N MET A 405 -21.41 -4.53 -7.17
CA MET A 405 -20.21 -4.23 -7.94
C MET A 405 -20.26 -4.97 -9.28
N PHE A 406 -19.97 -4.26 -10.35
CA PHE A 406 -19.82 -4.77 -11.68
C PHE A 406 -18.43 -4.38 -12.16
N GLN A 407 -17.62 -5.36 -12.50
CA GLN A 407 -16.23 -5.17 -12.89
C GLN A 407 -15.93 -5.96 -14.15
N GLU A 408 -15.15 -5.36 -15.04
CA GLU A 408 -14.68 -5.95 -16.30
C GLU A 408 -13.18 -5.66 -16.44
N ASN A 409 -12.42 -6.69 -16.80
CA ASN A 409 -11.01 -6.60 -17.16
C ASN A 409 -10.86 -6.95 -18.62
N LEU A 410 -10.17 -6.10 -19.38
CA LEU A 410 -9.84 -6.28 -20.79
C LEU A 410 -8.33 -6.17 -20.97
N ASN A 411 -7.77 -6.95 -21.88
CA ASN A 411 -6.35 -6.95 -22.23
C ASN A 411 -6.15 -6.46 -23.65
N PHE A 412 -5.10 -5.68 -23.86
CA PHE A 412 -4.73 -5.08 -25.14
C PHE A 412 -3.25 -5.32 -25.49
N GLY A 413 -2.40 -5.73 -24.53
CA GLY A 413 -0.99 -6.03 -24.69
C GLY A 413 -0.71 -7.37 -25.38
N HIS A 414 0.53 -7.64 -25.68
CA HIS A 414 0.98 -8.89 -26.31
C HIS A 414 0.90 -10.07 -25.34
N GLU A 415 1.21 -9.83 -24.06
CA GLU A 415 1.12 -10.83 -23.01
C GLU A 415 -0.20 -10.72 -22.24
N VAL A 416 -0.75 -11.86 -21.84
CA VAL A 416 -1.99 -11.95 -21.09
C VAL A 416 -1.75 -12.67 -19.76
N LEU A 417 -1.35 -11.92 -18.75
CA LEU A 417 -1.17 -12.46 -17.39
C LEU A 417 -2.52 -12.82 -16.75
N VAL A 418 -3.55 -12.03 -16.97
CA VAL A 418 -4.91 -12.24 -16.46
C VAL A 418 -5.90 -12.11 -17.63
N PRO A 419 -6.70 -13.15 -17.95
CA PRO A 419 -7.56 -13.10 -19.11
C PRO A 419 -8.68 -12.08 -18.99
N ASP A 420 -9.28 -11.73 -20.14
CA ASP A 420 -10.53 -10.96 -20.18
C ASP A 420 -11.57 -11.61 -19.29
N SER A 421 -12.18 -10.81 -18.43
CA SER A 421 -13.02 -11.37 -17.37
C SER A 421 -14.04 -10.38 -16.84
N LYS A 422 -15.09 -10.91 -16.22
CA LYS A 422 -16.12 -10.12 -15.53
C LYS A 422 -16.33 -10.65 -14.13
N LYS A 423 -16.49 -9.72 -13.18
CA LYS A 423 -16.82 -10.03 -11.80
C LYS A 423 -18.04 -9.22 -11.38
N ASN A 424 -19.07 -9.92 -10.90
CA ASN A 424 -20.30 -9.30 -10.40
C ASN A 424 -20.53 -9.68 -8.95
N ASP A 425 -20.64 -8.69 -8.08
CA ASP A 425 -20.88 -8.90 -6.65
C ASP A 425 -22.24 -8.35 -6.22
N PHE A 426 -22.90 -9.07 -5.34
CA PHE A 426 -24.07 -8.61 -4.60
C PHE A 426 -23.91 -8.97 -3.12
N GLY A 427 -23.97 -7.99 -2.24
CA GLY A 427 -23.94 -8.15 -0.79
C GLY A 427 -25.18 -7.54 -0.12
N LEU A 428 -25.73 -8.22 0.86
CA LEU A 428 -26.81 -7.73 1.72
C LEU A 428 -26.40 -7.89 3.18
N TYR A 429 -26.50 -6.82 3.98
CA TYR A 429 -26.07 -6.85 5.38
C TYR A 429 -27.02 -6.15 6.32
N SER A 430 -26.95 -6.53 7.59
CA SER A 430 -27.63 -5.85 8.68
C SER A 430 -26.73 -5.78 9.91
N ILE A 431 -26.79 -4.65 10.64
CA ILE A 431 -25.99 -4.43 11.85
C ILE A 431 -26.90 -3.80 12.91
N SER A 432 -26.78 -4.33 14.12
CA SER A 432 -27.45 -3.80 15.31
C SER A 432 -26.41 -3.41 16.35
N HIS A 433 -26.52 -2.21 16.91
CA HIS A 433 -25.76 -1.74 18.04
C HIS A 433 -26.68 -1.47 19.22
N ILE A 434 -26.39 -2.09 20.36
CA ILE A 434 -27.20 -2.04 21.58
C ILE A 434 -26.35 -1.45 22.70
N HIS A 435 -26.73 -0.26 23.17
CA HIS A 435 -26.06 0.44 24.26
C HIS A 435 -26.54 -0.07 25.61
N GLY A 436 -25.66 -0.72 26.34
CA GLY A 436 -25.91 -1.18 27.70
C GLY A 436 -25.46 -0.16 28.75
N LYS A 437 -25.70 -0.45 30.02
CA LYS A 437 -25.18 0.36 31.13
C LYS A 437 -23.69 0.16 31.37
N VAL A 438 -23.20 -1.07 31.15
CA VAL A 438 -21.83 -1.49 31.38
C VAL A 438 -21.20 -1.98 30.08
N TRP A 439 -21.96 -2.68 29.26
CA TRP A 439 -21.53 -3.31 28.01
C TRP A 439 -22.38 -2.81 26.85
N ASP A 440 -21.71 -2.40 25.78
CA ASP A 440 -22.33 -2.20 24.47
C ASP A 440 -22.09 -3.46 23.65
N VAL A 441 -23.07 -3.83 22.84
CA VAL A 441 -23.08 -5.02 22.00
C VAL A 441 -23.32 -4.63 20.55
N MET A 442 -22.50 -5.12 19.65
CA MET A 442 -22.71 -4.99 18.20
C MET A 442 -22.81 -6.37 17.57
N ILE A 443 -23.84 -6.56 16.73
CA ILE A 443 -24.06 -7.82 15.99
C ILE A 443 -24.26 -7.46 14.54
N GLY A 444 -23.54 -8.15 13.66
CA GLY A 444 -23.64 -7.99 12.22
C GLY A 444 -23.85 -9.33 11.52
N LEU A 445 -24.63 -9.32 10.46
CA LEU A 445 -24.85 -10.46 9.54
C LEU A 445 -24.77 -9.97 8.10
N ARG A 446 -24.18 -10.75 7.21
CA ARG A 446 -24.06 -10.46 5.79
C ARG A 446 -24.14 -11.73 4.94
N ALA A 447 -24.80 -11.62 3.81
CA ALA A 447 -24.78 -12.61 2.74
C ALA A 447 -24.17 -11.99 1.48
N ASP A 448 -23.27 -12.70 0.85
CA ASP A 448 -22.59 -12.31 -0.38
C ASP A 448 -22.80 -13.34 -1.48
N PHE A 449 -22.90 -12.83 -2.70
CA PHE A 449 -22.94 -13.60 -3.95
C PHE A 449 -21.97 -12.94 -4.92
N ARG A 450 -21.08 -13.74 -5.49
CA ARG A 450 -20.09 -13.33 -6.50
C ARG A 450 -20.16 -14.28 -7.68
N ASN A 451 -20.23 -13.73 -8.88
CA ASN A 451 -20.03 -14.47 -10.12
C ASN A 451 -18.74 -13.98 -10.78
N VAL A 452 -17.91 -14.90 -11.24
CA VAL A 452 -16.67 -14.63 -11.97
C VAL A 452 -16.72 -15.41 -13.26
N THR A 453 -16.54 -14.70 -14.39
CA THR A 453 -16.52 -15.31 -15.73
C THR A 453 -15.26 -14.88 -16.47
N ALA A 454 -14.60 -15.84 -17.11
CA ALA A 454 -13.49 -15.65 -18.04
C ALA A 454 -13.63 -16.71 -19.15
N GLU A 455 -12.74 -16.71 -20.14
CA GLU A 455 -12.81 -17.73 -21.20
C GLU A 455 -12.74 -19.15 -20.63
N GLY A 456 -13.80 -19.93 -20.87
CA GLY A 456 -13.91 -21.32 -20.39
C GLY A 456 -14.12 -21.46 -18.88
N PHE A 457 -14.41 -20.36 -18.16
CA PHE A 457 -14.61 -20.33 -16.71
C PHE A 457 -15.86 -19.53 -16.33
N ASP A 458 -16.76 -20.12 -15.54
CA ASP A 458 -17.98 -19.47 -15.01
C ASP A 458 -18.29 -20.04 -13.62
N GLU A 459 -17.87 -19.36 -12.56
CA GLU A 459 -18.02 -19.80 -11.20
C GLU A 459 -18.84 -18.83 -10.35
N ASN A 460 -19.64 -19.44 -9.47
CA ASN A 460 -20.50 -18.71 -8.54
C ASN A 460 -20.08 -19.01 -7.09
N TYR A 461 -19.76 -17.97 -6.36
CA TYR A 461 -19.38 -18.04 -4.97
C TYR A 461 -20.48 -17.42 -4.10
N SER A 462 -20.75 -18.02 -2.95
CA SER A 462 -21.68 -17.45 -1.97
C SER A 462 -21.18 -17.66 -0.54
N SER A 463 -21.49 -16.71 0.33
CA SER A 463 -21.12 -16.81 1.73
C SER A 463 -22.16 -16.20 2.66
N LEU A 464 -22.09 -16.66 3.92
CA LEU A 464 -22.75 -16.05 5.04
C LEU A 464 -21.70 -15.72 6.09
N THR A 465 -21.53 -14.45 6.41
CA THR A 465 -20.58 -13.98 7.41
C THR A 465 -21.29 -13.27 8.56
N GLY A 466 -20.65 -13.25 9.73
CA GLY A 466 -21.20 -12.61 10.90
C GLY A 466 -20.13 -12.00 11.79
N SER A 467 -20.53 -11.02 12.58
CA SER A 467 -19.69 -10.39 13.59
C SER A 467 -20.43 -10.20 14.91
N PHE A 468 -19.67 -10.28 15.99
CA PHE A 468 -20.14 -10.04 17.35
C PHE A 468 -19.08 -9.24 18.09
N GLY A 469 -19.45 -8.05 18.57
CA GLY A 469 -18.57 -7.16 19.31
C GLY A 469 -19.13 -6.84 20.69
N LEU A 470 -18.25 -6.79 21.67
CA LEU A 470 -18.52 -6.33 23.03
C LEU A 470 -17.58 -5.18 23.38
N LYS A 471 -18.12 -4.10 23.93
CA LYS A 471 -17.35 -3.00 24.51
C LYS A 471 -17.81 -2.77 25.94
N GLY A 472 -16.86 -2.73 26.86
CA GLY A 472 -17.11 -2.44 28.28
C GLY A 472 -16.28 -1.25 28.77
N ASN A 473 -16.90 -0.39 29.57
CA ASN A 473 -16.20 0.70 30.24
C ASN A 473 -15.67 0.25 31.60
N LEU A 474 -14.37 0.34 31.80
CA LEU A 474 -13.63 -0.08 33.01
C LEU A 474 -13.03 1.14 33.71
N GLY A 475 -13.86 1.99 34.34
CA GLY A 475 -13.38 3.24 34.94
C GLY A 475 -12.77 4.16 33.88
N ASN A 476 -11.45 4.38 33.96
CA ASN A 476 -10.69 5.18 32.97
C ASN A 476 -10.21 4.32 31.79
N GLY A 477 -10.85 3.20 31.52
CA GLY A 477 -10.47 2.31 30.43
C GLY A 477 -11.64 1.78 29.67
N ILE A 478 -11.36 1.26 28.48
CA ILE A 478 -12.30 0.61 27.57
C ILE A 478 -11.73 -0.76 27.24
N MET A 479 -12.54 -1.79 27.41
CA MET A 479 -12.22 -3.14 26.95
C MET A 479 -13.11 -3.49 25.76
N ARG A 480 -12.52 -4.10 24.72
CA ARG A 480 -13.24 -4.58 23.54
C ARG A 480 -12.89 -6.03 23.28
N ILE A 481 -13.89 -6.80 22.90
CA ILE A 481 -13.75 -8.18 22.42
C ILE A 481 -14.57 -8.29 21.15
N ASN A 482 -13.96 -8.70 20.06
CA ASN A 482 -14.62 -8.85 18.77
C ASN A 482 -14.38 -10.26 18.22
N PHE A 483 -15.43 -10.87 17.69
CA PHE A 483 -15.39 -12.10 16.94
C PHE A 483 -16.02 -11.84 15.59
N ALA A 484 -15.38 -12.26 14.53
CA ALA A 484 -15.96 -12.15 13.20
C ALA A 484 -15.49 -13.27 12.29
N SER A 485 -16.32 -13.61 11.32
CA SER A 485 -15.96 -14.45 10.19
C SER A 485 -15.83 -13.60 8.94
N GLY A 486 -14.86 -13.93 8.13
CA GLY A 486 -14.67 -13.36 6.80
C GLY A 486 -14.64 -14.46 5.75
N TYR A 487 -14.77 -14.06 4.52
CA TYR A 487 -14.67 -14.93 3.37
C TYR A 487 -14.10 -14.13 2.19
N ARG A 488 -13.38 -14.80 1.31
CA ARG A 488 -12.87 -14.25 0.07
C ARG A 488 -12.92 -15.31 -1.04
N ALA A 489 -13.46 -14.98 -2.19
CA ALA A 489 -13.27 -15.80 -3.38
C ALA A 489 -11.85 -15.56 -3.94
N PRO A 490 -11.26 -16.54 -4.63
CA PRO A 490 -10.01 -16.34 -5.33
C PRO A 490 -10.10 -15.16 -6.32
N ASN A 491 -9.01 -14.46 -6.52
CA ASN A 491 -8.91 -13.38 -7.51
C ASN A 491 -8.44 -13.91 -8.86
N LEU A 492 -8.57 -13.08 -9.89
CA LEU A 492 -8.26 -13.45 -11.26
C LEU A 492 -6.81 -13.89 -11.43
N HIS A 493 -5.85 -13.13 -10.87
CA HIS A 493 -4.43 -13.50 -10.92
C HIS A 493 -4.12 -14.78 -10.15
N GLU A 494 -4.78 -15.04 -9.01
CA GLU A 494 -4.62 -16.30 -8.28
C GLU A 494 -5.13 -17.51 -9.07
N LEU A 495 -6.13 -17.30 -9.92
CA LEU A 495 -6.74 -18.36 -10.73
C LEU A 495 -6.03 -18.59 -12.07
N PHE A 496 -5.49 -17.52 -12.68
CA PHE A 496 -5.16 -17.54 -14.10
C PHE A 496 -3.73 -17.13 -14.43
N SER A 497 -2.94 -16.52 -13.50
CA SER A 497 -1.56 -16.14 -13.81
C SER A 497 -0.79 -17.29 -14.42
N ASP A 498 -0.10 -17.04 -15.53
CA ASP A 498 0.80 -17.98 -16.21
C ASP A 498 1.78 -17.16 -17.05
N GLY A 499 2.85 -16.69 -16.45
CA GLY A 499 3.83 -15.82 -17.10
C GLY A 499 4.75 -15.07 -16.14
N VAL A 500 5.66 -14.33 -16.73
CA VAL A 500 6.61 -13.47 -16.02
C VAL A 500 5.90 -12.22 -15.53
N HIS A 501 6.11 -11.87 -14.27
CA HIS A 501 5.69 -10.61 -13.72
C HIS A 501 6.92 -9.70 -13.60
N HIS A 502 7.09 -8.81 -14.56
CA HIS A 502 8.30 -7.98 -14.72
C HIS A 502 8.56 -7.09 -13.49
N GLY A 503 7.50 -6.55 -12.86
CA GLY A 503 7.62 -5.74 -11.63
C GLY A 503 8.19 -6.45 -10.40
N THR A 504 8.38 -7.80 -10.45
CA THR A 504 8.91 -8.61 -9.33
C THR A 504 9.92 -9.65 -9.75
N LEU A 505 10.25 -9.73 -11.03
CA LEU A 505 11.21 -10.66 -11.60
C LEU A 505 10.94 -12.11 -11.14
N ARG A 506 9.74 -12.59 -11.38
CA ARG A 506 9.33 -13.97 -11.05
C ARG A 506 8.28 -14.47 -12.03
N TYR A 507 8.29 -15.80 -12.25
CA TYR A 507 7.24 -16.48 -12.99
C TYR A 507 6.10 -16.86 -12.06
N GLU A 508 4.85 -16.44 -12.33
CA GLU A 508 3.69 -16.73 -11.50
C GLU A 508 2.77 -17.75 -12.16
N VAL A 509 2.34 -18.75 -11.37
CA VAL A 509 1.40 -19.79 -11.80
C VAL A 509 0.18 -19.80 -10.92
N GLY A 510 -1.00 -19.53 -11.52
CA GLY A 510 -2.31 -19.61 -10.89
C GLY A 510 -2.83 -21.04 -10.79
N ASP A 511 -3.93 -21.19 -10.04
CA ASP A 511 -4.64 -22.47 -9.94
C ASP A 511 -6.15 -22.25 -10.04
N LYS A 512 -6.75 -22.76 -11.14
CA LYS A 512 -8.19 -22.65 -11.44
C LYS A 512 -9.09 -23.46 -10.48
N ASP A 513 -8.51 -24.38 -9.71
CA ASP A 513 -9.22 -25.23 -8.74
C ASP A 513 -9.27 -24.60 -7.34
N LEU A 514 -8.74 -23.40 -7.14
CA LEU A 514 -8.78 -22.69 -5.86
C LEU A 514 -10.21 -22.49 -5.37
N SER A 515 -10.44 -22.78 -4.12
CA SER A 515 -11.72 -22.60 -3.43
C SER A 515 -11.75 -21.31 -2.60
N VAL A 516 -12.91 -20.96 -2.05
CA VAL A 516 -13.07 -19.78 -1.21
C VAL A 516 -12.24 -19.87 0.06
N GLU A 517 -11.47 -18.83 0.33
CA GLU A 517 -10.78 -18.64 1.60
C GLU A 517 -11.76 -18.18 2.68
N LYS A 518 -11.69 -18.75 3.88
CA LYS A 518 -12.52 -18.38 5.03
C LYS A 518 -11.67 -18.15 6.25
N ASN A 519 -12.08 -17.18 7.08
CA ASN A 519 -11.42 -17.00 8.37
C ASN A 519 -12.40 -16.83 9.53
N ILE A 520 -11.86 -17.10 10.72
CA ILE A 520 -12.46 -16.69 12.00
C ILE A 520 -11.39 -15.89 12.75
N GLN A 521 -11.73 -14.66 13.06
CA GLN A 521 -10.87 -13.78 13.80
C GLN A 521 -11.44 -13.47 15.18
N THR A 522 -10.53 -13.37 16.15
CA THR A 522 -10.82 -12.93 17.51
C THR A 522 -9.86 -11.82 17.88
N ASP A 523 -10.41 -10.70 18.33
CA ASP A 523 -9.67 -9.53 18.78
C ASP A 523 -10.00 -9.22 20.23
N PHE A 524 -8.98 -8.93 21.00
CA PHE A 524 -9.09 -8.40 22.36
C PHE A 524 -8.29 -7.12 22.46
N SER A 525 -8.87 -6.06 23.00
CA SER A 525 -8.13 -4.83 23.29
C SER A 525 -8.55 -4.17 24.59
N ILE A 526 -7.58 -3.50 25.21
CA ILE A 526 -7.77 -2.63 26.36
C ILE A 526 -7.11 -1.30 26.04
N THR A 527 -7.88 -0.22 26.14
CA THR A 527 -7.40 1.15 26.12
C THR A 527 -7.61 1.74 27.50
N THR A 528 -6.55 2.23 28.15
CA THR A 528 -6.67 3.01 29.37
C THR A 528 -6.17 4.42 29.15
N TYR A 529 -6.79 5.39 29.77
CA TYR A 529 -6.43 6.80 29.63
C TYR A 529 -6.45 7.52 30.97
N SER A 530 -5.56 8.46 31.12
CA SER A 530 -5.54 9.46 32.19
C SER A 530 -5.57 10.86 31.56
N GLU A 531 -5.44 11.90 32.35
CA GLU A 531 -5.43 13.28 31.85
C GLU A 531 -4.36 13.50 30.78
N ASN A 532 -3.17 12.90 30.94
CA ASN A 532 -2.01 13.17 30.10
C ASN A 532 -1.45 11.92 29.43
N SER A 533 -2.11 10.75 29.50
CA SER A 533 -1.56 9.54 28.88
C SER A 533 -2.63 8.58 28.41
N GLN A 534 -2.29 7.83 27.37
CA GLN A 534 -3.07 6.73 26.86
C GLN A 534 -2.17 5.49 26.76
N PHE A 535 -2.71 4.36 27.16
CA PHE A 535 -2.09 3.05 26.97
C PHE A 535 -3.07 2.14 26.23
N ASP A 536 -2.60 1.53 25.16
CA ASP A 536 -3.34 0.55 24.36
C ASP A 536 -2.60 -0.78 24.37
N PHE A 537 -3.38 -1.83 24.56
CA PHE A 537 -2.93 -3.20 24.41
C PHE A 537 -3.93 -3.96 23.53
N ALA A 538 -3.44 -4.68 22.52
CA ALA A 538 -4.27 -5.51 21.67
C ALA A 538 -3.63 -6.87 21.42
N LEU A 539 -4.45 -7.90 21.37
CA LEU A 539 -4.09 -9.25 20.91
C LEU A 539 -5.09 -9.68 19.84
N PHE A 540 -4.60 -10.39 18.87
CA PHE A 540 -5.45 -10.95 17.82
C PHE A 540 -5.03 -12.37 17.46
N TYR A 541 -6.02 -13.16 17.07
CA TYR A 541 -5.86 -14.47 16.47
C TYR A 541 -6.75 -14.56 15.23
N ASN A 542 -6.21 -15.07 14.15
CA ASN A 542 -6.92 -15.28 12.90
C ASN A 542 -6.63 -16.69 12.38
N GLY A 543 -7.64 -17.55 12.37
CA GLY A 543 -7.57 -18.91 11.85
C GLY A 543 -8.21 -18.97 10.47
N PHE A 544 -7.49 -19.51 9.49
CA PHE A 544 -7.91 -19.62 8.10
C PHE A 544 -8.14 -21.07 7.71
N ASN A 545 -9.23 -21.29 6.96
CA ASN A 545 -9.40 -22.45 6.12
C ASN A 545 -9.13 -22.02 4.67
N ASP A 546 -8.36 -22.85 3.97
CA ASP A 546 -8.04 -22.64 2.56
C ASP A 546 -7.36 -21.26 2.30
N TYR A 547 -6.35 -20.90 3.12
CA TYR A 547 -5.56 -19.66 2.93
C TYR A 547 -4.79 -19.73 1.62
N ILE A 548 -5.06 -18.79 0.72
CA ILE A 548 -4.39 -18.68 -0.58
C ILE A 548 -3.12 -17.86 -0.41
N TYR A 549 -1.99 -18.35 -0.86
CA TYR A 549 -0.74 -17.60 -0.86
C TYR A 549 0.18 -18.04 -1.99
N LEU A 550 1.02 -17.13 -2.40
CA LEU A 550 2.02 -17.36 -3.42
C LEU A 550 3.23 -18.06 -2.78
N ASN A 551 3.52 -19.26 -3.25
CA ASN A 551 4.54 -20.14 -2.69
C ASN A 551 5.73 -20.28 -3.63
N PRO A 552 6.95 -19.86 -3.23
CA PRO A 552 8.13 -20.05 -4.04
C PRO A 552 8.45 -21.54 -4.21
N THR A 553 8.86 -21.92 -5.42
CA THR A 553 9.28 -23.29 -5.75
C THR A 553 10.76 -23.36 -6.03
N SER A 554 11.29 -24.55 -6.29
CA SER A 554 12.67 -24.75 -6.76
C SER A 554 12.77 -24.78 -8.30
N ARG A 555 11.67 -24.51 -9.00
CA ARG A 555 11.64 -24.48 -10.47
C ARG A 555 12.04 -23.10 -10.98
N THR A 556 12.62 -23.07 -12.16
CA THR A 556 12.90 -21.86 -12.93
C THR A 556 12.20 -22.01 -14.27
N GLU A 557 11.57 -20.97 -14.79
CA GLU A 557 10.92 -20.89 -16.09
C GLU A 557 11.19 -19.47 -16.63
N ASP A 558 11.58 -19.34 -17.89
CA ASP A 558 12.03 -18.10 -18.52
C ASP A 558 13.06 -17.34 -17.64
N ASP A 559 14.07 -18.08 -17.14
CA ASP A 559 15.13 -17.64 -16.22
C ASP A 559 14.68 -17.11 -14.86
N TYR A 560 13.37 -17.05 -14.60
CA TYR A 560 12.81 -16.60 -13.34
C TYR A 560 12.40 -17.74 -12.41
N GLN A 561 12.54 -17.55 -11.11
CA GLN A 561 12.02 -18.49 -10.11
C GLN A 561 10.49 -18.58 -10.20
N VAL A 562 9.98 -19.83 -10.28
CA VAL A 562 8.52 -20.07 -10.34
C VAL A 562 7.89 -19.98 -8.96
N TYR A 563 6.82 -19.22 -8.87
CA TYR A 563 5.93 -19.10 -7.72
C TYR A 563 4.53 -19.61 -8.07
N GLU A 564 3.95 -20.44 -7.21
CA GLU A 564 2.63 -21.04 -7.42
C GLU A 564 1.61 -20.55 -6.38
N TYR A 565 0.42 -20.19 -6.82
CA TYR A 565 -0.70 -19.97 -5.92
C TYR A 565 -1.22 -21.27 -5.37
N ILE A 566 -1.14 -21.44 -4.05
CA ILE A 566 -1.59 -22.66 -3.36
C ILE A 566 -2.52 -22.32 -2.19
N GLN A 567 -3.30 -23.32 -1.75
CA GLN A 567 -4.17 -23.21 -0.57
C GLN A 567 -3.74 -24.16 0.55
N LYS A 568 -3.69 -23.62 1.79
CA LYS A 568 -3.49 -24.40 3.01
C LYS A 568 -4.22 -23.78 4.19
N ASP A 569 -4.67 -24.57 5.13
CA ASP A 569 -5.14 -24.04 6.41
C ASP A 569 -3.99 -23.35 7.14
N ALA A 570 -4.25 -22.18 7.68
CA ALA A 570 -3.23 -21.34 8.32
C ALA A 570 -3.75 -20.66 9.59
N SER A 571 -2.82 -20.18 10.40
CA SER A 571 -3.11 -19.37 11.58
C SER A 571 -2.14 -18.23 11.69
N LEU A 572 -2.67 -17.05 11.98
CA LEU A 572 -1.94 -15.82 12.30
C LEU A 572 -2.29 -15.39 13.73
N PHE A 573 -1.29 -15.01 14.51
CA PHE A 573 -1.52 -14.34 15.78
C PHE A 573 -0.46 -13.28 16.04
N GLY A 574 -0.83 -12.30 16.83
CA GLY A 574 0.08 -11.23 17.19
C GLY A 574 -0.47 -10.32 18.27
N GLY A 575 0.28 -9.29 18.56
CA GLY A 575 -0.09 -8.30 19.54
C GLY A 575 0.55 -6.95 19.30
N GLU A 576 -0.11 -5.94 19.81
CA GLU A 576 0.25 -4.54 19.70
C GLU A 576 0.21 -3.90 21.09
N ILE A 577 1.19 -3.10 21.41
CA ILE A 577 1.22 -2.27 22.60
C ILE A 577 1.57 -0.87 22.15
N SER A 578 0.81 0.13 22.57
CA SER A 578 1.17 1.52 22.39
C SER A 578 0.98 2.34 23.66
N TYR A 579 1.80 3.33 23.81
CA TYR A 579 1.75 4.26 24.92
C TYR A 579 2.09 5.66 24.43
N SER A 580 1.22 6.60 24.72
CA SER A 580 1.44 8.02 24.47
C SER A 580 1.29 8.81 25.76
N ARG A 581 2.11 9.83 25.93
CA ARG A 581 2.04 10.70 27.10
C ARG A 581 2.49 12.13 26.76
N GLU A 582 1.72 13.08 27.27
CA GLU A 582 2.13 14.46 27.43
C GLU A 582 2.91 14.60 28.74
N SER A 583 4.08 15.17 28.67
CA SER A 583 4.93 15.42 29.85
C SER A 583 4.32 16.53 30.71
N GLU A 584 4.78 16.65 31.96
CA GLU A 584 4.51 17.84 32.79
C GLU A 584 5.13 19.12 32.20
N ILE A 585 6.00 18.97 31.21
CA ILE A 585 6.56 20.05 30.39
C ILE A 585 5.64 20.25 29.20
N ASP A 586 4.87 21.30 29.15
CA ASP A 586 3.79 21.56 28.18
C ASP A 586 4.15 21.38 26.70
N TRP A 587 5.43 21.54 26.35
CA TRP A 587 5.92 21.41 24.99
C TRP A 587 6.53 20.03 24.66
N LEU A 588 6.48 19.05 25.56
CA LEU A 588 7.08 17.73 25.36
C LEU A 588 6.03 16.63 25.47
N SER A 589 5.90 15.82 24.42
CA SER A 589 5.18 14.56 24.46
C SER A 589 6.02 13.41 23.89
N TYR A 590 5.65 12.19 24.20
CA TYR A 590 6.30 11.01 23.65
C TYR A 590 5.31 9.89 23.35
N GLU A 591 5.64 9.10 22.35
CA GLU A 591 4.87 7.96 21.91
C GLU A 591 5.78 6.75 21.74
N SER A 592 5.27 5.57 22.06
CA SER A 592 5.99 4.31 21.86
C SER A 592 5.02 3.25 21.39
N SER A 593 5.46 2.41 20.45
CA SER A 593 4.70 1.24 20.04
C SER A 593 5.61 0.02 19.91
N LEU A 594 5.07 -1.13 20.22
CA LEU A 594 5.68 -2.44 20.03
C LEU A 594 4.67 -3.34 19.36
N GLU A 595 5.08 -4.01 18.32
CA GLU A 595 4.25 -4.97 17.60
C GLU A 595 5.02 -6.26 17.31
N PHE A 596 4.29 -7.37 17.31
CA PHE A 596 4.80 -8.64 16.86
C PHE A 596 3.71 -9.44 16.16
N ILE A 597 4.11 -10.20 15.15
CA ILE A 597 3.24 -11.10 14.42
C ILE A 597 3.98 -12.38 14.05
N THR A 598 3.24 -13.48 14.03
CA THR A 598 3.70 -14.76 13.52
C THR A 598 2.54 -15.52 12.92
N GLY A 599 2.84 -16.35 11.92
CA GLY A 599 1.85 -17.19 11.25
C GLY A 599 2.48 -18.49 10.75
N TYR A 600 1.65 -19.52 10.66
CA TYR A 600 2.08 -20.84 10.17
C TYR A 600 0.90 -21.60 9.59
N THR A 601 1.21 -22.48 8.65
CA THR A 601 0.28 -23.45 8.09
C THR A 601 0.06 -24.61 9.05
N THR A 602 -0.92 -25.47 8.78
CA THR A 602 -1.13 -26.73 9.55
C THR A 602 0.07 -27.66 9.51
N ASP A 603 0.88 -27.60 8.46
CA ASP A 603 2.15 -28.35 8.32
C ASP A 603 3.29 -27.75 9.15
N LYS A 604 3.03 -26.64 9.85
CA LYS A 604 4.00 -25.89 10.67
C LYS A 604 5.07 -25.13 9.87
N GLU A 605 4.84 -24.90 8.60
CA GLU A 605 5.62 -23.96 7.80
C GLU A 605 5.22 -22.52 8.17
N TYR A 606 6.18 -21.61 8.23
CA TYR A 606 5.88 -20.21 8.49
C TYR A 606 5.24 -19.59 7.26
N LEU A 607 4.35 -18.62 7.47
CA LEU A 607 3.77 -17.82 6.38
C LEU A 607 4.78 -16.77 5.91
N PRO A 608 4.82 -16.49 4.60
CA PRO A 608 5.73 -15.49 4.01
C PRO A 608 5.32 -14.05 4.35
N PHE A 609 6.22 -13.10 4.13
CA PHE A 609 5.99 -11.65 4.19
C PHE A 609 5.37 -11.14 5.50
N LEU A 610 5.73 -11.75 6.62
CA LEU A 610 5.31 -11.28 7.94
C LEU A 610 6.37 -10.38 8.55
N SER A 611 5.98 -9.15 8.94
CA SER A 611 6.86 -8.18 9.58
C SER A 611 7.62 -8.78 10.77
N PRO A 612 8.90 -8.46 10.98
CA PRO A 612 9.61 -8.78 12.21
C PRO A 612 9.03 -8.00 13.40
N ILE A 613 9.46 -8.34 14.61
CA ILE A 613 9.13 -7.52 15.79
C ILE A 613 9.60 -6.10 15.56
N THR A 614 8.68 -5.14 15.71
CA THR A 614 8.91 -3.72 15.43
C THR A 614 8.68 -2.90 16.69
N PHE A 615 9.62 -2.01 16.99
CA PHE A 615 9.52 -1.03 18.08
C PHE A 615 9.73 0.37 17.54
N ASN A 616 8.75 1.24 17.74
CA ASN A 616 8.81 2.67 17.42
C ASN A 616 8.81 3.48 18.70
N HIS A 617 9.57 4.57 18.69
CA HIS A 617 9.55 5.55 19.76
C HIS A 617 9.78 6.94 19.20
N SER A 618 8.97 7.93 19.61
CA SER A 618 9.12 9.31 19.22
C SER A 618 9.02 10.27 20.41
N PHE A 619 9.78 11.34 20.34
CA PHE A 619 9.64 12.54 21.15
C PHE A 619 9.13 13.66 20.26
N ASN A 620 8.05 14.32 20.70
CA ASN A 620 7.49 15.47 20.03
C ASN A 620 7.67 16.69 20.92
N LEU A 621 8.17 17.75 20.32
CA LEU A 621 8.42 19.04 20.98
C LEU A 621 7.57 20.09 20.26
N ASP A 622 6.48 20.51 20.88
CA ASP A 622 5.49 21.42 20.31
C ASP A 622 5.57 22.78 21.00
N PHE A 623 5.93 23.80 20.25
CA PHE A 623 5.96 25.20 20.66
C PHE A 623 4.89 25.97 19.90
N ASP A 624 4.56 27.19 20.32
CA ASP A 624 3.50 28.00 19.72
C ASP A 624 3.54 28.06 18.16
N LYS A 625 4.72 28.15 17.58
CA LYS A 625 4.92 28.24 16.12
C LYS A 625 5.84 27.21 15.52
N SER A 626 6.40 26.32 16.33
CA SER A 626 7.39 25.34 15.88
C SER A 626 7.08 24.00 16.45
N SER A 627 7.25 22.96 15.67
CA SER A 627 7.24 21.58 16.15
C SER A 627 8.49 20.85 15.70
N PHE A 628 8.96 19.92 16.53
CA PHE A 628 10.07 19.03 16.21
C PHE A 628 9.70 17.61 16.62
N GLU A 629 10.11 16.63 15.84
CA GLU A 629 9.98 15.21 16.16
C GLU A 629 11.35 14.54 16.05
N ILE A 630 11.66 13.71 17.03
CA ILE A 630 12.79 12.79 16.99
C ILE A 630 12.20 11.41 17.11
N SER A 631 12.34 10.57 16.08
CA SER A 631 11.81 9.23 16.08
C SER A 631 12.89 8.17 15.88
N ALA A 632 12.67 7.02 16.48
CA ALA A 632 13.53 5.85 16.43
C ALA A 632 12.71 4.61 16.06
N LEU A 633 13.14 3.90 15.03
CA LEU A 633 12.57 2.64 14.58
C LEU A 633 13.60 1.53 14.79
N PHE A 634 13.20 0.48 15.49
CA PHE A 634 13.95 -0.77 15.57
C PHE A 634 13.11 -1.91 14.97
N LYS A 635 13.66 -2.62 13.98
CA LYS A 635 13.13 -3.89 13.49
C LYS A 635 14.07 -5.03 13.86
N GLY A 636 13.49 -6.09 14.39
CA GLY A 636 14.21 -7.29 14.83
C GLY A 636 14.63 -8.17 13.65
N LYS A 637 15.59 -9.06 13.90
CA LYS A 637 15.98 -10.06 12.91
C LYS A 637 14.83 -11.02 12.61
N LYS A 638 14.55 -11.27 11.33
CA LYS A 638 13.57 -12.26 10.87
C LYS A 638 14.25 -13.53 10.43
N GLN A 639 14.09 -14.59 11.23
CA GLN A 639 14.67 -15.92 10.99
C GLN A 639 13.60 -17.02 10.83
N LYS A 640 12.38 -16.74 11.26
CA LYS A 640 11.23 -17.66 11.17
C LYS A 640 10.48 -17.31 9.89
N ILE A 641 10.91 -17.92 8.83
CA ILE A 641 10.48 -17.71 7.45
C ILE A 641 10.15 -19.08 6.82
N PRO A 642 9.34 -19.13 5.75
CA PRO A 642 9.15 -20.36 4.96
C PRO A 642 10.43 -20.73 4.21
N THR A 643 10.42 -21.92 3.62
CA THR A 643 11.47 -22.37 2.71
C THR A 643 11.52 -21.42 1.49
N TYR A 644 12.72 -21.09 1.02
CA TYR A 644 12.99 -20.15 -0.10
C TYR A 644 12.73 -18.68 0.16
N GLU A 645 12.30 -18.22 1.33
CA GLU A 645 12.30 -16.82 1.68
C GLU A 645 13.64 -16.39 2.27
N THR A 646 14.09 -15.16 1.96
CA THR A 646 15.36 -14.62 2.46
C THR A 646 15.23 -14.09 3.89
N GLN A 647 16.17 -14.48 4.76
CA GLN A 647 16.28 -13.94 6.13
C GLN A 647 16.80 -12.51 6.08
N THR A 648 16.36 -11.68 7.04
CA THR A 648 16.86 -10.31 7.20
C THR A 648 17.41 -10.07 8.59
N ASP A 649 18.47 -9.27 8.68
CA ASP A 649 19.07 -8.86 9.93
C ASP A 649 18.27 -7.72 10.60
N SER A 650 18.53 -7.50 11.90
CA SER A 650 17.92 -6.40 12.62
C SER A 650 18.57 -5.08 12.26
N TYR A 651 17.78 -4.01 12.24
CA TYR A 651 18.27 -2.68 12.02
C TYR A 651 17.64 -1.64 12.94
N PHE A 652 18.27 -0.48 13.01
CA PHE A 652 17.85 0.67 13.79
C PHE A 652 17.97 1.94 12.92
N LEU A 653 16.88 2.68 12.81
CA LEU A 653 16.82 3.97 12.13
C LEU A 653 16.48 5.07 13.11
N MET A 654 17.02 6.24 12.88
CA MET A 654 16.68 7.46 13.60
C MET A 654 16.31 8.55 12.59
N ASN A 655 15.18 9.21 12.83
CA ASN A 655 14.70 10.31 11.99
C ASN A 655 14.51 11.55 12.84
N ILE A 656 14.70 12.71 12.25
CA ILE A 656 14.41 13.99 12.86
C ILE A 656 13.62 14.84 11.88
N SER A 657 12.63 15.57 12.38
CA SER A 657 11.85 16.49 11.55
C SER A 657 11.44 17.72 12.36
N GLY A 658 11.04 18.75 11.67
CA GLY A 658 10.55 19.96 12.31
C GLY A 658 9.77 20.85 11.36
N SER A 659 8.96 21.74 11.92
CA SER A 659 8.25 22.78 11.19
C SER A 659 8.26 24.11 11.94
N HIS A 660 8.09 25.20 11.19
CA HIS A 660 7.91 26.53 11.73
C HIS A 660 6.89 27.34 10.95
N ASP A 661 5.95 27.93 11.66
CA ASP A 661 4.88 28.76 11.11
C ASP A 661 5.30 30.24 11.12
N PHE A 662 5.44 30.84 9.96
CA PHE A 662 5.68 32.26 9.76
C PHE A 662 4.35 32.98 9.49
N ASN A 663 4.20 34.17 10.05
CA ASN A 663 3.13 35.07 9.60
C ASN A 663 3.61 35.83 8.35
N PHE A 664 3.07 35.46 7.20
CA PHE A 664 3.38 36.08 5.93
C PHE A 664 2.10 36.66 5.30
N LEU A 665 2.05 37.96 5.04
CA LEU A 665 0.88 38.69 4.50
C LEU A 665 -0.41 38.42 5.32
N ASN A 666 -0.31 38.33 6.64
CA ASN A 666 -1.39 38.02 7.58
C ASN A 666 -2.01 36.61 7.43
N LYS A 667 -1.28 35.72 6.79
CA LYS A 667 -1.64 34.30 6.63
C LYS A 667 -0.46 33.44 7.06
N THR A 668 -0.66 32.13 7.14
CA THR A 668 0.37 31.20 7.63
C THR A 668 1.20 30.67 6.47
N LEU A 669 2.51 30.84 6.55
CA LEU A 669 3.51 30.15 5.74
C LEU A 669 4.24 29.16 6.64
N THR A 670 4.11 27.88 6.37
CA THR A 670 4.79 26.82 7.10
C THR A 670 6.04 26.38 6.34
N LEU A 671 7.20 26.47 6.97
CA LEU A 671 8.43 25.82 6.53
C LEU A 671 8.56 24.51 7.27
N GLY A 672 8.74 23.44 6.53
CA GLY A 672 8.98 22.11 7.05
C GLY A 672 10.30 21.51 6.59
N TRP A 673 10.89 20.62 7.38
CA TRP A 673 12.09 19.89 7.03
C TRP A 673 12.14 18.53 7.73
N SER A 674 12.84 17.56 7.13
CA SER A 674 13.17 16.30 7.80
C SER A 674 14.50 15.72 7.34
N VAL A 675 15.05 14.84 8.17
CA VAL A 675 16.16 13.96 7.84
C VAL A 675 15.75 12.55 8.26
N ASN A 676 15.50 11.71 7.27
CA ASN A 676 15.20 10.29 7.46
C ASN A 676 16.50 9.48 7.33
N ASN A 677 16.58 8.36 8.06
CA ASN A 677 17.80 7.54 8.15
C ASN A 677 19.03 8.41 8.48
N LEU A 678 18.97 9.15 9.60
CA LEU A 678 19.98 10.15 10.01
C LEU A 678 21.41 9.63 9.93
N PHE A 679 21.63 8.36 10.25
CA PHE A 679 22.95 7.74 10.29
C PHE A 679 23.36 7.06 8.99
N ASP A 680 22.57 7.21 7.94
CA ASP A 680 22.85 6.59 6.64
C ASP A 680 23.06 5.08 6.75
N LYS A 681 22.17 4.44 7.50
CA LYS A 681 22.26 3.00 7.79
C LYS A 681 21.83 2.21 6.54
N GLU A 682 22.68 1.35 6.09
CA GLU A 682 22.44 0.32 5.09
C GLU A 682 21.63 -0.83 5.69
N TYR A 683 20.49 -1.18 5.05
CA TYR A 683 19.61 -2.23 5.57
C TYR A 683 18.66 -2.78 4.51
N PHE A 684 18.19 -4.02 4.74
CA PHE A 684 17.05 -4.61 4.03
C PHE A 684 15.82 -4.59 4.91
N ASP A 685 14.71 -4.04 4.43
CA ASP A 685 13.42 -4.30 5.06
C ASP A 685 12.95 -5.72 4.70
N HIS A 686 12.40 -6.46 5.67
CA HIS A 686 11.95 -7.84 5.42
C HIS A 686 10.79 -7.90 4.41
N LEU A 687 10.00 -6.86 4.33
CA LEU A 687 8.86 -6.74 3.42
C LEU A 687 9.21 -6.07 2.08
N SER A 688 10.46 -5.68 1.87
CA SER A 688 10.95 -5.21 0.58
C SER A 688 11.08 -6.38 -0.40
N ARG A 689 10.57 -6.21 -1.61
CA ARG A 689 10.75 -7.15 -2.72
C ARG A 689 12.19 -7.11 -3.25
N PHE A 690 12.81 -5.95 -3.21
CA PHE A 690 14.17 -5.72 -3.67
C PHE A 690 15.26 -6.44 -2.85
N LYS A 691 14.93 -6.92 -1.63
CA LYS A 691 15.87 -7.71 -0.83
C LYS A 691 16.39 -8.96 -1.53
N ASN A 692 15.56 -9.59 -2.40
CA ASN A 692 15.95 -10.78 -3.16
C ASN A 692 16.92 -10.46 -4.30
N MET A 693 16.88 -9.20 -4.78
CA MET A 693 17.79 -8.65 -5.78
C MET A 693 19.08 -8.10 -5.15
N GLY A 694 19.24 -8.17 -3.81
CA GLY A 694 20.38 -7.59 -3.12
C GLY A 694 20.35 -6.06 -3.02
N ILE A 695 19.27 -5.41 -3.42
CA ILE A 695 19.12 -3.94 -3.40
C ILE A 695 18.71 -3.48 -2.00
N HIS A 696 19.52 -2.60 -1.41
CA HIS A 696 19.26 -2.01 -0.10
C HIS A 696 18.14 -0.95 -0.15
N GLU A 697 17.54 -0.72 1.00
CA GLU A 697 16.60 0.37 1.19
C GLU A 697 17.29 1.73 1.11
N MET A 698 16.49 2.77 0.84
CA MET A 698 16.92 4.16 0.72
C MET A 698 17.85 4.60 1.86
N GLY A 699 18.98 5.20 1.51
CA GLY A 699 19.91 5.85 2.40
C GLY A 699 19.32 7.08 3.10
N ARG A 700 20.18 7.99 3.56
CA ARG A 700 19.72 9.22 4.23
C ARG A 700 19.00 10.13 3.23
N ASN A 701 17.77 10.53 3.58
CA ASN A 701 17.00 11.50 2.82
C ASN A 701 16.80 12.79 3.62
N ILE A 702 17.14 13.93 3.02
CA ILE A 702 16.89 15.28 3.55
C ILE A 702 15.76 15.90 2.73
N SER A 703 14.70 16.33 3.42
CA SER A 703 13.55 16.95 2.77
C SER A 703 13.29 18.34 3.32
N VAL A 704 12.86 19.25 2.45
CA VAL A 704 12.46 20.62 2.82
C VAL A 704 11.17 20.96 2.07
N GLY A 705 10.23 21.60 2.73
CA GLY A 705 8.95 21.98 2.13
C GLY A 705 8.43 23.32 2.61
N LEU A 706 7.69 23.98 1.74
CA LEU A 706 6.95 25.21 2.02
C LEU A 706 5.47 25.00 1.73
N LYS A 707 4.62 25.36 2.69
CA LYS A 707 3.16 25.33 2.57
C LYS A 707 2.59 26.70 2.91
N TYR A 708 1.77 27.26 2.04
CA TYR A 708 1.11 28.54 2.24
C TYR A 708 -0.40 28.39 2.11
N ILE A 709 -1.13 28.84 3.11
CA ILE A 709 -2.60 28.81 3.15
C ILE A 709 -3.12 30.25 3.29
N PHE A 710 -3.98 30.67 2.36
CA PHE A 710 -4.52 32.03 2.33
C PHE A 710 -6.01 32.09 1.90
#